data_6fbefe6430a4848a418d0246d64a6317
#
_entry.id   6fbefe6430a4848a418d0246d64a6317
#
_cell.length_a   1.000
_cell.length_b   1.000
_cell.length_c   1.000
_cell.angle_alpha   90.00
_cell.angle_beta   90.00
_cell.angle_gamma   90.00
#
_symmetry.space_group_name_H-M   'P 1'
#
loop_
_entity.id
_entity.type
_entity.pdbx_description
1 polymer ?
#
loop_
_entity_poly.entity_id
_entity_poly.type
_entity_poly.pdbx_seq_one_letter_code
_entity_poly.pdbx_strand_id
1 'polypeptide(L)'
;MRRLLWLFALIVFLEPSQLFPQTVSGKVTDAKTGEVLIGATIQLKQGEKIIKGARTNADGVFRVSVPEGRYVLEVRFIGYETYREEISVALPIEKDIRLKQGEVTASEIVVSANEDFATTIIKRAIRYKRTQRRTLQTYQVEAYRKQLLKSDTTIVAIAEVFANGYWRKGDTLREVVIQERITENVKSDLRSSGAVISAGLRSLVDFSEERIRISGNKVVSPIADDALDYYRYELVDIKKADGLEFYTLRLVPQSKYVPLFKGEIRIASNTYALISVDVEPTAGFRLPYVSDAVFCYKQAQEYFTDSIGRGYWLPANQVIEGGLTISIGHGLIELPRISFRTTTAIRNYSINTGVPDSLFEQKLVQKSPTAEQFDSLFWQQRDFVALTTEEVKAYRTLDSTKSLREQFKPKGAMSGLVNSRGISFSGSGFSWFNVPMIRFNRVEGWFLGAQLELDSLTKHIKARGSLGYGFERKEVLWSAGTTQWLDEKRIIGFSLDAYKTTSFTPEWLSPWDISNAYSSLVYKEDYHNYFQAEGWKFAFVHQPKSNFFILLGYRSQTERTMSNRTNFSWFNRSKQFRLNPAIRDGNTRSLVLSGEYGLRLPFIGLFSPIWFKGEIEHSSSPLGSDFEFTRLWAVSAFRKNTFFGDRLLAPYLLIYAEAGALLGADKVPQRFFSTESPIAYFAEQGALLGLNRKEFIGEYILTLNVEHNFQSVPFEAIGFNWAAEHTLQLFVRSGAARVWLNGVPQQYYETGIGLGGVLGLFRGTLVWGFREGLPTNMRFIFGIGLLF
;
A
#
# COMPACT_ATOMS: atom_id res chain seq x y z
N MET A 1 -2.29 22.83 -74.80
CA MET A 1 -2.40 23.35 -73.41
C MET A 1 -3.84 23.57 -72.90
N ARG A 2 -4.83 23.99 -73.74
CA ARG A 2 -6.21 24.19 -73.27
C ARG A 2 -7.01 22.90 -72.90
N ARG A 3 -6.66 21.72 -73.39
CA ARG A 3 -7.34 20.48 -73.09
C ARG A 3 -6.79 19.79 -71.79
N LEU A 4 -5.60 20.12 -71.31
CA LEU A 4 -5.02 19.65 -70.04
C LEU A 4 -5.58 20.40 -68.83
N LEU A 5 -5.97 21.65 -69.00
CA LEU A 5 -6.60 22.46 -67.95
C LEU A 5 -8.03 22.02 -67.57
N TRP A 6 -8.77 21.42 -68.51
CA TRP A 6 -10.11 20.85 -68.19
C TRP A 6 -10.04 19.48 -67.50
N LEU A 7 -8.99 18.71 -67.74
CA LEU A 7 -8.76 17.46 -66.96
C LEU A 7 -8.31 17.74 -65.54
N PHE A 8 -7.54 18.80 -65.30
CA PHE A 8 -7.17 19.22 -63.95
C PHE A 8 -8.34 19.85 -63.17
N ALA A 9 -9.26 20.56 -63.80
CA ALA A 9 -10.43 21.09 -63.20
C ALA A 9 -11.48 20.01 -62.87
N LEU A 10 -11.48 18.86 -63.58
CA LEU A 10 -12.40 17.74 -63.27
C LEU A 10 -11.85 16.84 -62.13
N ILE A 11 -10.56 16.84 -61.89
CA ILE A 11 -9.93 16.06 -60.77
C ILE A 11 -10.05 16.83 -59.45
N VAL A 12 -10.18 18.16 -59.46
CA VAL A 12 -10.35 18.98 -58.25
C VAL A 12 -11.77 18.90 -57.70
N PHE A 13 -12.77 18.41 -58.47
CA PHE A 13 -14.16 18.22 -58.02
C PHE A 13 -14.48 16.78 -57.53
N LEU A 14 -13.48 15.86 -57.51
CA LEU A 14 -13.61 14.54 -56.96
C LEU A 14 -12.74 14.42 -55.69
N GLU A 15 -12.74 15.45 -54.82
CA GLU A 15 -12.35 15.18 -53.43
C GLU A 15 -13.44 14.30 -52.86
N PRO A 16 -13.08 13.10 -52.28
CA PRO A 16 -14.01 12.36 -51.48
C PRO A 16 -14.41 13.29 -50.32
N SER A 17 -15.66 13.66 -50.25
CA SER A 17 -16.21 14.39 -49.13
C SER A 17 -15.74 13.66 -47.86
N GLN A 18 -14.75 14.24 -47.19
CA GLN A 18 -14.41 13.76 -45.84
C GLN A 18 -15.65 13.92 -45.01
N LEU A 19 -16.37 12.86 -44.81
CA LEU A 19 -17.49 12.76 -43.90
C LEU A 19 -16.97 13.07 -42.48
N PHE A 20 -16.98 14.34 -42.10
CA PHE A 20 -16.66 14.75 -40.74
C PHE A 20 -17.67 14.09 -39.83
N PRO A 21 -17.24 13.36 -38.82
CA PRO A 21 -18.14 12.70 -37.89
C PRO A 21 -19.00 13.76 -37.18
N GLN A 22 -20.31 13.62 -37.29
CA GLN A 22 -21.27 14.44 -36.58
C GLN A 22 -21.42 13.94 -35.14
N THR A 23 -21.83 14.83 -34.22
CA THR A 23 -21.93 14.51 -32.80
C THR A 23 -23.40 14.42 -32.37
N VAL A 24 -23.75 13.31 -31.75
CA VAL A 24 -24.99 13.16 -30.98
C VAL A 24 -24.65 13.26 -29.51
N SER A 25 -25.23 14.22 -28.81
CA SER A 25 -25.00 14.49 -27.39
C SER A 25 -26.32 14.73 -26.66
N GLY A 26 -26.27 14.67 -25.34
CA GLY A 26 -27.43 14.93 -24.48
C GLY A 26 -27.23 14.43 -23.06
N LYS A 27 -28.25 14.58 -22.26
CA LYS A 27 -28.29 14.17 -20.85
C LYS A 27 -29.32 13.07 -20.63
N VAL A 28 -28.98 12.08 -19.83
CA VAL A 28 -29.89 11.00 -19.44
C VAL A 28 -30.26 11.14 -17.98
N THR A 29 -31.58 11.20 -17.70
CA THR A 29 -32.11 11.38 -16.35
C THR A 29 -33.27 10.40 -16.10
N ASP A 30 -33.54 10.16 -14.82
CA ASP A 30 -34.77 9.47 -14.38
C ASP A 30 -35.97 10.33 -14.68
N ALA A 31 -36.99 9.76 -15.31
CA ALA A 31 -38.20 10.49 -15.72
C ALA A 31 -39.05 10.99 -14.54
N LYS A 32 -38.97 10.35 -13.38
CA LYS A 32 -39.75 10.65 -12.18
C LYS A 32 -38.99 11.56 -11.20
N THR A 33 -37.74 11.26 -10.93
CA THR A 33 -36.95 11.98 -9.90
C THR A 33 -36.12 13.12 -10.50
N GLY A 34 -35.84 13.10 -11.81
CA GLY A 34 -34.93 14.02 -12.47
C GLY A 34 -33.44 13.75 -12.17
N GLU A 35 -33.13 12.72 -11.38
CA GLU A 35 -31.74 12.34 -11.07
C GLU A 35 -30.96 11.92 -12.32
N VAL A 36 -29.70 12.26 -12.38
CA VAL A 36 -28.83 11.90 -13.49
C VAL A 36 -28.49 10.39 -13.45
N LEU A 37 -28.58 9.73 -14.59
CA LEU A 37 -28.26 8.32 -14.71
C LEU A 37 -26.82 8.15 -15.20
N ILE A 38 -25.91 7.91 -14.25
CA ILE A 38 -24.46 7.77 -14.49
C ILE A 38 -24.16 6.38 -15.04
N GLY A 39 -23.46 6.30 -16.18
CA GLY A 39 -23.08 5.04 -16.79
C GLY A 39 -24.19 4.40 -17.62
N ALA A 40 -25.27 5.12 -17.96
CA ALA A 40 -26.26 4.67 -18.92
C ALA A 40 -25.59 4.37 -20.26
N THR A 41 -25.97 3.27 -20.87
CA THR A 41 -25.42 2.79 -22.14
C THR A 41 -26.14 3.42 -23.30
N ILE A 42 -25.42 4.10 -24.18
CA ILE A 42 -25.92 4.71 -25.40
C ILE A 42 -25.37 3.90 -26.57
N GLN A 43 -26.22 3.52 -27.51
CA GLN A 43 -25.86 2.82 -28.74
C GLN A 43 -26.54 3.50 -29.94
N LEU A 44 -25.77 3.70 -30.99
CA LEU A 44 -26.25 4.09 -32.31
C LEU A 44 -26.15 2.88 -33.23
N LYS A 45 -27.30 2.42 -33.73
CA LYS A 45 -27.45 1.19 -34.53
C LYS A 45 -27.88 1.50 -35.95
N GLN A 46 -27.44 0.66 -36.88
CA GLN A 46 -28.04 0.57 -38.24
C GLN A 46 -28.53 -0.89 -38.40
N GLY A 47 -29.86 -1.06 -38.39
CA GLY A 47 -30.44 -2.39 -38.20
C GLY A 47 -30.00 -3.00 -36.89
N GLU A 48 -29.55 -4.24 -36.87
CA GLU A 48 -29.05 -4.92 -35.69
C GLU A 48 -27.60 -4.60 -35.35
N LYS A 49 -26.88 -3.93 -36.25
CA LYS A 49 -25.44 -3.64 -36.07
C LYS A 49 -25.24 -2.39 -35.22
N ILE A 50 -24.51 -2.52 -34.12
CA ILE A 50 -24.03 -1.37 -33.33
C ILE A 50 -22.89 -0.69 -34.09
N ILE A 51 -23.10 0.56 -34.51
CA ILE A 51 -22.10 1.35 -35.20
C ILE A 51 -21.19 2.04 -34.19
N LYS A 52 -21.78 2.61 -33.12
CA LYS A 52 -21.03 3.32 -32.07
C LYS A 52 -21.79 3.24 -30.74
N GLY A 53 -21.03 3.27 -29.65
CA GLY A 53 -21.60 3.33 -28.30
C GLY A 53 -20.81 4.24 -27.38
N ALA A 54 -21.50 4.80 -26.41
CA ALA A 54 -20.92 5.59 -25.31
C ALA A 54 -21.65 5.29 -24.00
N ARG A 55 -21.16 5.90 -22.92
CA ARG A 55 -21.82 5.89 -21.61
C ARG A 55 -21.95 7.30 -21.08
N THR A 56 -22.98 7.54 -20.27
CA THR A 56 -23.12 8.82 -19.59
C THR A 56 -22.03 9.02 -18.55
N ASN A 57 -21.54 10.26 -18.45
CA ASN A 57 -20.59 10.69 -17.43
C ASN A 57 -21.27 10.97 -16.08
N ALA A 58 -20.54 11.56 -15.13
CA ALA A 58 -21.03 11.90 -13.79
C ALA A 58 -22.18 12.93 -13.78
N ASP A 59 -22.30 13.75 -14.82
CA ASP A 59 -23.39 14.72 -14.98
C ASP A 59 -24.56 14.12 -15.76
N GLY A 60 -24.51 12.81 -16.08
CA GLY A 60 -25.48 12.12 -16.91
C GLY A 60 -25.36 12.46 -18.40
N VAL A 61 -24.31 13.15 -18.84
CA VAL A 61 -24.11 13.61 -20.21
C VAL A 61 -23.40 12.53 -21.03
N PHE A 62 -23.85 12.32 -22.26
CA PHE A 62 -23.22 11.50 -23.26
C PHE A 62 -22.83 12.29 -24.50
N ARG A 63 -21.84 11.78 -25.24
CA ARG A 63 -21.45 12.28 -26.56
C ARG A 63 -20.99 11.09 -27.40
N VAL A 64 -21.53 11.03 -28.64
CA VAL A 64 -21.18 9.98 -29.59
C VAL A 64 -20.94 10.62 -30.97
N SER A 65 -19.79 10.37 -31.56
CA SER A 65 -19.47 10.86 -32.90
C SER A 65 -19.65 9.75 -33.93
N VAL A 66 -20.52 9.98 -34.94
CA VAL A 66 -20.81 9.06 -36.03
C VAL A 66 -20.81 9.75 -37.37
N PRO A 67 -20.58 9.04 -38.48
CA PRO A 67 -20.80 9.59 -39.82
C PRO A 67 -22.23 10.08 -40.02
N GLU A 68 -22.45 10.96 -41.02
CA GLU A 68 -23.81 11.33 -41.43
C GLU A 68 -24.61 10.07 -41.84
N GLY A 69 -25.86 9.99 -41.41
CA GLY A 69 -26.71 8.84 -41.71
C GLY A 69 -27.94 8.70 -40.80
N ARG A 70 -28.72 7.65 -41.08
CA ARG A 70 -29.85 7.30 -40.22
C ARG A 70 -29.44 6.22 -39.23
N TYR A 71 -29.83 6.39 -37.97
CA TYR A 71 -29.48 5.52 -36.87
C TYR A 71 -30.68 5.31 -35.95
N VAL A 72 -30.70 4.18 -35.26
CA VAL A 72 -31.57 3.98 -34.08
C VAL A 72 -30.73 4.35 -32.85
N LEU A 73 -31.13 5.43 -32.17
CA LEU A 73 -30.59 5.78 -30.86
C LEU A 73 -31.26 4.90 -29.83
N GLU A 74 -30.47 4.03 -29.19
CA GLU A 74 -30.92 3.18 -28.10
C GLU A 74 -30.19 3.57 -26.82
N VAL A 75 -30.97 3.82 -25.75
CA VAL A 75 -30.41 4.15 -24.42
C VAL A 75 -30.94 3.20 -23.37
N ARG A 76 -30.02 2.58 -22.62
CA ARG A 76 -30.34 1.58 -21.61
C ARG A 76 -29.71 1.94 -20.27
N PHE A 77 -30.46 1.64 -19.22
CA PHE A 77 -29.94 1.65 -17.86
C PHE A 77 -30.63 0.58 -17.04
N ILE A 78 -29.88 -0.17 -16.21
CA ILE A 78 -30.43 -1.29 -15.46
C ILE A 78 -31.57 -0.83 -14.54
N GLY A 79 -32.74 -1.49 -14.68
CA GLY A 79 -33.92 -1.10 -13.91
C GLY A 79 -34.83 -0.07 -14.58
N TYR A 80 -34.52 0.31 -15.81
CA TYR A 80 -35.27 1.26 -16.62
C TYR A 80 -35.67 0.63 -17.95
N GLU A 81 -36.78 1.11 -18.51
CA GLU A 81 -37.20 0.76 -19.86
C GLU A 81 -36.23 1.34 -20.89
N THR A 82 -35.90 0.56 -21.91
CA THR A 82 -35.00 0.98 -22.99
C THR A 82 -35.69 2.07 -23.84
N TYR A 83 -35.06 3.20 -23.96
CA TYR A 83 -35.43 4.24 -24.91
C TYR A 83 -34.91 3.90 -26.31
N ARG A 84 -35.80 3.99 -27.33
CA ARG A 84 -35.44 3.81 -28.74
C ARG A 84 -36.06 4.87 -29.59
N GLU A 85 -35.27 5.45 -30.50
CA GLU A 85 -35.75 6.45 -31.45
C GLU A 85 -34.89 6.42 -32.71
N GLU A 86 -35.52 6.55 -33.87
CA GLU A 86 -34.83 6.75 -35.11
C GLU A 86 -34.43 8.23 -35.28
N ILE A 87 -33.13 8.45 -35.52
CA ILE A 87 -32.56 9.78 -35.68
C ILE A 87 -31.81 9.87 -37.04
N SER A 88 -31.94 11.04 -37.70
CA SER A 88 -31.16 11.34 -38.91
C SER A 88 -30.05 12.33 -38.53
N VAL A 89 -28.82 11.89 -38.58
CA VAL A 89 -27.66 12.69 -38.18
C VAL A 89 -27.04 13.32 -39.42
N ALA A 90 -27.44 14.53 -39.76
CA ALA A 90 -26.83 15.37 -40.79
C ALA A 90 -26.05 16.54 -40.20
N LEU A 91 -26.40 16.97 -39.02
CA LEU A 91 -25.77 18.01 -38.21
C LEU A 91 -25.64 17.53 -36.76
N PRO A 92 -24.84 18.18 -35.91
CA PRO A 92 -24.79 17.87 -34.50
C PRO A 92 -26.18 17.90 -33.84
N ILE A 93 -26.50 16.85 -33.09
CA ILE A 93 -27.79 16.70 -32.41
C ILE A 93 -27.53 16.75 -30.90
N GLU A 94 -28.31 17.62 -30.20
CA GLU A 94 -28.39 17.62 -28.74
C GLU A 94 -29.77 17.13 -28.35
N LYS A 95 -29.81 16.05 -27.52
CA LYS A 95 -31.06 15.42 -27.11
C LYS A 95 -31.02 14.87 -25.71
N ASP A 96 -31.79 15.48 -24.83
CA ASP A 96 -31.97 15.00 -23.47
C ASP A 96 -32.99 13.87 -23.43
N ILE A 97 -32.68 12.82 -22.66
CA ILE A 97 -33.44 11.58 -22.57
C ILE A 97 -33.88 11.35 -21.13
N ARG A 98 -35.15 11.07 -20.95
CA ARG A 98 -35.73 10.72 -19.66
C ARG A 98 -36.15 9.27 -19.69
N LEU A 99 -35.41 8.40 -18.94
CA LEU A 99 -35.75 6.99 -18.84
C LEU A 99 -36.82 6.76 -17.79
N LYS A 100 -37.77 5.91 -18.12
CA LYS A 100 -38.79 5.46 -17.17
C LYS A 100 -38.26 4.29 -16.37
N GLN A 101 -38.47 4.31 -15.04
CA GLN A 101 -38.20 3.16 -14.21
C GLN A 101 -39.06 1.96 -14.64
N GLY A 102 -38.58 0.76 -14.53
CA GLY A 102 -39.33 -0.45 -14.73
C GLY A 102 -40.54 -0.53 -13.81
N GLU A 103 -41.58 -1.21 -14.27
CA GLU A 103 -42.81 -1.39 -13.50
C GLU A 103 -42.53 -2.22 -12.25
N VAL A 104 -43.07 -1.78 -11.11
CA VAL A 104 -43.06 -2.56 -9.87
C VAL A 104 -44.13 -3.62 -9.97
N THR A 105 -43.74 -4.88 -10.06
CA THR A 105 -44.64 -6.03 -10.17
C THR A 105 -45.11 -6.53 -8.79
N ALA A 106 -44.35 -6.27 -7.73
CA ALA A 106 -44.77 -6.48 -6.34
C ALA A 106 -44.04 -5.50 -5.42
N SER A 107 -44.80 -4.81 -4.55
CA SER A 107 -44.29 -3.97 -3.50
C SER A 107 -44.65 -4.54 -2.14
N GLU A 108 -43.72 -4.52 -1.22
CA GLU A 108 -43.76 -4.53 0.25
C GLU A 108 -44.87 -5.35 1.00
N ILE A 109 -45.71 -6.14 0.36
CA ILE A 109 -46.90 -6.72 0.99
C ILE A 109 -46.68 -8.07 1.70
N VAL A 110 -45.47 -8.60 1.79
CA VAL A 110 -45.24 -9.85 2.54
C VAL A 110 -43.99 -9.75 3.42
N VAL A 111 -44.06 -8.93 4.44
CA VAL A 111 -42.93 -8.68 5.36
C VAL A 111 -42.56 -9.89 6.25
N SER A 112 -43.45 -10.83 6.49
CA SER A 112 -43.13 -11.98 7.36
C SER A 112 -42.63 -13.23 6.65
N ALA A 113 -42.87 -13.35 5.32
CA ALA A 113 -42.33 -14.44 4.49
C ALA A 113 -41.05 -14.03 3.72
N ASN A 114 -40.59 -12.83 3.91
CA ASN A 114 -39.64 -12.13 3.03
C ASN A 114 -38.18 -12.59 3.25
N GLU A 115 -37.81 -12.96 4.48
CA GLU A 115 -36.43 -13.37 4.81
C GLU A 115 -36.09 -14.73 4.20
N ASP A 116 -36.99 -15.69 4.24
CA ASP A 116 -36.81 -17.00 3.61
C ASP A 116 -36.76 -16.90 2.08
N PHE A 117 -37.58 -16.01 1.50
CA PHE A 117 -37.58 -15.80 0.05
C PHE A 117 -36.29 -15.10 -0.41
N ALA A 118 -35.86 -14.02 0.24
CA ALA A 118 -34.62 -13.33 -0.07
C ALA A 118 -33.40 -14.26 0.08
N THR A 119 -33.37 -15.05 1.15
CA THR A 119 -32.36 -16.08 1.37
C THR A 119 -32.34 -17.11 0.27
N THR A 120 -33.52 -17.53 -0.23
CA THR A 120 -33.63 -18.48 -1.36
C THR A 120 -33.07 -17.89 -2.65
N ILE A 121 -33.36 -16.60 -2.94
CA ILE A 121 -32.77 -15.88 -4.09
C ILE A 121 -31.24 -15.89 -4.00
N ILE A 122 -30.68 -15.56 -2.86
CA ILE A 122 -29.23 -15.52 -2.67
C ILE A 122 -28.61 -16.91 -2.80
N LYS A 123 -29.21 -17.96 -2.22
CA LYS A 123 -28.74 -19.33 -2.41
C LYS A 123 -28.67 -19.73 -3.89
N ARG A 124 -29.65 -19.29 -4.68
CA ARG A 124 -29.65 -19.52 -6.14
C ARG A 124 -28.62 -18.65 -6.85
N ALA A 125 -28.42 -17.40 -6.43
CA ALA A 125 -27.38 -16.52 -6.99
C ALA A 125 -25.98 -17.07 -6.73
N ILE A 126 -25.69 -17.55 -5.54
CA ILE A 126 -24.43 -18.24 -5.22
C ILE A 126 -24.22 -19.48 -6.11
N ARG A 127 -25.29 -20.28 -6.31
CA ARG A 127 -25.21 -21.44 -7.19
C ARG A 127 -24.94 -21.04 -8.64
N TYR A 128 -25.64 -20.02 -9.16
CA TYR A 128 -25.40 -19.48 -10.49
C TYR A 128 -23.95 -18.99 -10.65
N LYS A 129 -23.45 -18.18 -9.69
CA LYS A 129 -22.06 -17.72 -9.65
C LYS A 129 -21.08 -18.90 -9.77
N ARG A 130 -21.28 -19.96 -8.97
CA ARG A 130 -20.42 -21.16 -9.00
C ARG A 130 -20.44 -21.82 -10.37
N THR A 131 -21.61 -21.90 -11.01
CA THR A 131 -21.77 -22.49 -12.35
C THR A 131 -21.07 -21.63 -13.39
N GLN A 132 -21.29 -20.32 -13.37
CA GLN A 132 -20.65 -19.39 -14.29
C GLN A 132 -19.12 -19.46 -14.17
N ARG A 133 -18.57 -19.45 -12.94
CA ARG A 133 -17.12 -19.57 -12.71
C ARG A 133 -16.53 -20.92 -13.15
N ARG A 134 -17.31 -21.97 -13.21
CA ARG A 134 -16.84 -23.27 -13.73
C ARG A 134 -16.68 -23.26 -15.25
N THR A 135 -17.59 -22.63 -15.96
CA THR A 135 -17.64 -22.60 -17.43
C THR A 135 -16.81 -21.47 -18.04
N LEU A 136 -16.58 -20.37 -17.33
CA LEU A 136 -15.73 -19.29 -17.76
C LEU A 136 -14.25 -19.69 -17.61
N GLN A 137 -13.55 -19.85 -18.74
CA GLN A 137 -12.14 -20.26 -18.76
C GLN A 137 -11.23 -19.08 -19.10
N THR A 138 -11.61 -18.29 -20.10
CA THR A 138 -10.83 -17.12 -20.55
C THR A 138 -11.77 -16.01 -20.99
N TYR A 139 -11.31 -14.79 -20.89
CA TYR A 139 -11.90 -13.68 -21.63
C TYR A 139 -10.84 -12.64 -22.01
N GLN A 140 -11.17 -11.94 -23.10
CA GLN A 140 -10.49 -10.75 -23.54
C GLN A 140 -11.49 -9.61 -23.59
N VAL A 141 -11.08 -8.38 -23.22
CA VAL A 141 -11.93 -7.19 -23.16
C VAL A 141 -11.21 -5.95 -23.60
N GLU A 142 -11.97 -4.97 -24.08
CA GLU A 142 -11.54 -3.57 -24.17
C GLU A 142 -12.08 -2.78 -22.99
N ALA A 143 -11.24 -1.96 -22.36
CA ALA A 143 -11.64 -1.15 -21.25
C ALA A 143 -11.14 0.28 -21.36
N TYR A 144 -11.99 1.19 -20.95
CA TYR A 144 -11.66 2.58 -20.69
C TYR A 144 -11.78 2.85 -19.20
N ARG A 145 -10.80 3.53 -18.65
CA ARG A 145 -10.80 3.96 -17.26
C ARG A 145 -10.46 5.43 -17.16
N LYS A 146 -11.25 6.16 -16.40
CA LYS A 146 -11.01 7.54 -16.01
C LYS A 146 -10.93 7.66 -14.50
N GLN A 147 -9.88 8.27 -14.01
CA GLN A 147 -9.69 8.54 -12.60
C GLN A 147 -9.48 10.03 -12.37
N LEU A 148 -10.25 10.58 -11.45
CA LEU A 148 -10.14 11.93 -10.96
C LEU A 148 -9.59 11.89 -9.54
N LEU A 149 -8.68 12.80 -9.24
CA LEU A 149 -8.21 13.05 -7.89
C LEU A 149 -8.47 14.51 -7.55
N LYS A 150 -9.06 14.73 -6.37
CA LYS A 150 -9.30 16.07 -5.84
C LYS A 150 -8.59 16.26 -4.51
N SER A 151 -8.08 17.47 -4.29
CA SER A 151 -7.65 17.97 -2.98
C SER A 151 -8.75 18.92 -2.51
N ASP A 152 -9.39 18.59 -1.40
CA ASP A 152 -10.63 19.20 -0.97
C ASP A 152 -11.70 19.15 -2.08
N THR A 153 -12.02 20.24 -2.73
CA THR A 153 -13.01 20.34 -3.84
C THR A 153 -12.35 20.49 -5.22
N THR A 154 -11.05 20.75 -5.29
CA THR A 154 -10.35 21.08 -6.53
C THR A 154 -9.78 19.84 -7.19
N ILE A 155 -10.06 19.65 -8.50
CA ILE A 155 -9.39 18.60 -9.28
C ILE A 155 -7.89 18.90 -9.35
N VAL A 156 -7.07 17.94 -8.92
CA VAL A 156 -5.60 18.04 -8.90
C VAL A 156 -4.93 17.09 -9.87
N ALA A 157 -5.64 16.06 -10.33
CA ALA A 157 -5.15 15.12 -11.32
C ALA A 157 -6.28 14.45 -12.08
N ILE A 158 -6.06 14.20 -13.37
CA ILE A 158 -6.90 13.38 -14.23
C ILE A 158 -6.03 12.36 -14.93
N ALA A 159 -6.44 11.11 -14.91
CA ALA A 159 -5.83 10.03 -15.65
C ALA A 159 -6.88 9.27 -16.44
N GLU A 160 -6.64 9.07 -17.73
CA GLU A 160 -7.48 8.26 -18.61
C GLU A 160 -6.61 7.19 -19.27
N VAL A 161 -7.14 5.99 -19.34
CA VAL A 161 -6.44 4.83 -19.88
C VAL A 161 -7.37 4.01 -20.75
N PHE A 162 -6.93 3.67 -21.95
CA PHE A 162 -7.48 2.59 -22.76
C PHE A 162 -6.57 1.39 -22.69
N ALA A 163 -7.13 0.22 -22.39
CA ALA A 163 -6.38 -0.99 -22.27
C ALA A 163 -7.17 -2.20 -22.79
N ASN A 164 -6.43 -3.21 -23.23
CA ASN A 164 -6.97 -4.55 -23.43
C ASN A 164 -6.68 -5.39 -22.17
N GLY A 165 -7.70 -6.03 -21.65
CA GLY A 165 -7.62 -6.94 -20.52
C GLY A 165 -7.69 -8.40 -20.99
N TYR A 166 -6.89 -9.26 -20.38
CA TYR A 166 -6.80 -10.68 -20.66
C TYR A 166 -6.88 -11.45 -19.35
N TRP A 167 -7.88 -12.29 -19.23
CA TRP A 167 -8.04 -13.11 -18.04
C TRP A 167 -8.11 -14.58 -18.39
N ARG A 168 -7.48 -15.39 -17.54
CA ARG A 168 -7.54 -16.84 -17.59
C ARG A 168 -7.82 -17.36 -16.18
N LYS A 169 -8.61 -18.40 -16.09
CA LYS A 169 -8.99 -19.04 -14.83
C LYS A 169 -7.74 -19.52 -14.08
N GLY A 170 -7.64 -19.14 -12.81
CA GLY A 170 -6.48 -19.43 -11.97
C GLY A 170 -5.34 -18.41 -12.05
N ASP A 171 -5.41 -17.47 -12.98
CA ASP A 171 -4.43 -16.40 -13.14
C ASP A 171 -4.97 -15.02 -12.75
N THR A 172 -4.07 -14.10 -12.51
CA THR A 172 -4.41 -12.69 -12.34
C THR A 172 -4.62 -12.02 -13.70
N LEU A 173 -5.61 -11.15 -13.81
CA LEU A 173 -5.89 -10.35 -15.00
C LEU A 173 -4.61 -9.65 -15.50
N ARG A 174 -4.30 -9.83 -16.78
CA ARG A 174 -3.23 -9.13 -17.50
C ARG A 174 -3.81 -7.95 -18.24
N GLU A 175 -3.01 -6.92 -18.38
CA GLU A 175 -3.43 -5.67 -18.98
C GLU A 175 -2.38 -5.16 -19.96
N VAL A 176 -2.81 -4.77 -21.15
CA VAL A 176 -1.99 -4.08 -22.14
C VAL A 176 -2.58 -2.70 -22.38
N VAL A 177 -1.90 -1.68 -21.86
CA VAL A 177 -2.28 -0.28 -22.05
C VAL A 177 -2.00 0.11 -23.51
N ILE A 178 -3.04 0.56 -24.22
CA ILE A 178 -2.97 0.99 -25.62
C ILE A 178 -2.68 2.48 -25.72
N GLN A 179 -3.40 3.28 -24.92
CA GLN A 179 -3.21 4.71 -24.83
C GLN A 179 -3.49 5.20 -23.41
N GLU A 180 -2.69 6.16 -22.95
CA GLU A 180 -2.94 6.84 -21.71
C GLU A 180 -2.82 8.36 -21.85
N ARG A 181 -3.66 9.07 -21.13
CA ARG A 181 -3.63 10.52 -20.99
C ARG A 181 -3.64 10.88 -19.51
N ILE A 182 -2.54 11.42 -19.04
CA ILE A 182 -2.35 11.78 -17.65
C ILE A 182 -1.88 13.23 -17.61
N THR A 183 -2.43 14.02 -16.69
CA THR A 183 -2.00 15.42 -16.53
C THR A 183 -0.52 15.51 -16.13
N GLU A 184 0.21 16.47 -16.68
CA GLU A 184 1.68 16.58 -16.59
C GLU A 184 2.20 16.75 -15.17
N ASN A 185 1.47 17.48 -14.33
CA ASN A 185 1.81 17.64 -12.91
C ASN A 185 1.85 16.32 -12.12
N VAL A 186 1.32 15.24 -12.69
CA VAL A 186 1.28 13.90 -12.12
C VAL A 186 2.38 13.01 -12.66
N LYS A 187 2.78 13.20 -13.92
CA LYS A 187 3.77 12.33 -14.57
C LYS A 187 5.11 12.28 -13.85
N SER A 188 5.56 13.39 -13.28
CA SER A 188 6.80 13.45 -12.51
C SER A 188 6.72 12.71 -11.18
N ASP A 189 5.55 12.78 -10.51
CA ASP A 189 5.34 12.21 -9.18
C ASP A 189 4.97 10.73 -9.25
N LEU A 190 4.28 10.29 -10.29
CA LEU A 190 3.93 8.87 -10.50
C LEU A 190 5.14 7.99 -10.82
N ARG A 191 6.15 8.53 -11.45
CA ARG A 191 7.41 7.79 -11.70
C ARG A 191 8.15 7.46 -10.42
N SER A 192 7.95 8.24 -9.37
CA SER A 192 8.64 8.09 -8.08
C SER A 192 7.84 7.38 -7.00
N SER A 193 6.52 7.40 -7.04
CA SER A 193 5.69 6.93 -5.93
C SER A 193 4.77 5.73 -6.21
N GLY A 194 4.55 5.35 -7.46
CA GLY A 194 3.82 4.11 -7.85
C GLY A 194 2.43 3.84 -7.23
N ALA A 195 1.94 4.72 -6.38
CA ALA A 195 0.95 4.35 -5.40
C ALA A 195 -0.45 4.99 -5.56
N VAL A 196 -0.58 6.15 -6.18
CA VAL A 196 -1.84 6.92 -6.05
C VAL A 196 -2.76 6.80 -7.28
N ILE A 197 -2.21 6.63 -8.46
CA ILE A 197 -3.01 6.47 -9.67
C ILE A 197 -2.65 5.12 -10.30
N SER A 198 -3.23 4.06 -9.77
CA SER A 198 -3.17 2.75 -10.41
C SER A 198 -4.03 2.83 -11.68
N ALA A 199 -3.41 3.24 -12.78
CA ALA A 199 -3.99 3.08 -14.08
C ALA A 199 -4.21 1.59 -14.33
N GLY A 200 -5.43 1.18 -14.64
CA GLY A 200 -5.66 -0.17 -15.14
C GLY A 200 -6.88 -0.91 -14.62
N LEU A 201 -7.21 -1.98 -15.31
CA LEU A 201 -8.31 -2.91 -15.00
C LEU A 201 -8.11 -3.67 -13.69
N ARG A 202 -6.89 -3.73 -13.17
CA ARG A 202 -6.57 -4.44 -11.92
C ARG A 202 -7.30 -3.91 -10.69
N SER A 203 -7.82 -2.69 -10.74
CA SER A 203 -8.66 -2.13 -9.69
C SER A 203 -10.15 -2.36 -9.93
N LEU A 204 -10.52 -3.08 -10.99
CA LEU A 204 -11.88 -3.55 -11.16
C LEU A 204 -12.23 -4.45 -9.98
N VAL A 205 -13.30 -4.09 -9.29
CA VAL A 205 -13.83 -4.89 -8.20
C VAL A 205 -14.71 -5.97 -8.81
N ASP A 206 -14.33 -7.21 -8.61
CA ASP A 206 -15.13 -8.37 -9.05
C ASP A 206 -15.97 -8.88 -7.88
N PHE A 207 -17.26 -8.59 -7.88
CA PHE A 207 -18.20 -9.06 -6.86
C PHE A 207 -18.49 -10.57 -6.95
N SER A 208 -17.99 -11.26 -7.96
CA SER A 208 -18.04 -12.72 -8.01
C SER A 208 -16.96 -13.39 -7.14
N GLU A 209 -15.94 -12.65 -6.71
CA GLU A 209 -14.92 -13.14 -5.77
C GLU A 209 -15.48 -13.34 -4.36
N GLU A 210 -14.90 -14.28 -3.61
CA GLU A 210 -15.32 -14.55 -2.23
C GLU A 210 -14.96 -13.39 -1.28
N ARG A 211 -13.79 -12.82 -1.47
CA ARG A 211 -13.24 -11.71 -0.70
C ARG A 211 -12.71 -10.64 -1.62
N ILE A 212 -13.29 -9.47 -1.54
CA ILE A 212 -12.92 -8.29 -2.31
C ILE A 212 -11.83 -7.54 -1.57
N ARG A 213 -10.67 -7.39 -2.20
CA ARG A 213 -9.52 -6.69 -1.59
C ARG A 213 -9.61 -5.20 -1.84
N ILE A 214 -9.76 -4.43 -0.77
CA ILE A 214 -9.84 -2.98 -0.81
C ILE A 214 -8.88 -2.40 0.24
N SER A 215 -7.84 -1.71 -0.18
CA SER A 215 -6.88 -1.04 0.72
C SER A 215 -6.41 -1.93 1.88
N GLY A 216 -6.10 -3.21 1.60
CA GLY A 216 -5.62 -4.17 2.59
C GLY A 216 -6.70 -4.89 3.40
N ASN A 217 -7.94 -4.43 3.36
CA ASN A 217 -9.08 -5.17 3.90
C ASN A 217 -9.57 -6.20 2.88
N LYS A 218 -10.09 -7.33 3.36
CA LYS A 218 -10.78 -8.33 2.57
C LYS A 218 -12.27 -8.28 2.90
N VAL A 219 -13.04 -7.57 2.08
CA VAL A 219 -14.46 -7.38 2.27
C VAL A 219 -15.22 -8.59 1.74
N VAL A 220 -16.12 -9.15 2.52
CA VAL A 220 -16.92 -10.31 2.10
C VAL A 220 -17.87 -9.89 0.99
N SER A 221 -17.84 -10.63 -0.15
CA SER A 221 -18.78 -10.34 -1.24
C SER A 221 -20.22 -10.62 -0.83
N PRO A 222 -21.19 -9.81 -1.29
CA PRO A 222 -22.61 -10.08 -1.05
C PRO A 222 -23.13 -11.42 -1.60
N ILE A 223 -22.39 -12.06 -2.50
CA ILE A 223 -22.70 -13.38 -3.05
C ILE A 223 -21.54 -14.36 -2.84
N ALA A 224 -20.72 -14.15 -1.81
CA ALA A 224 -19.72 -15.13 -1.40
C ALA A 224 -20.36 -16.46 -1.04
N ASP A 225 -19.62 -17.55 -1.11
CA ASP A 225 -20.14 -18.87 -0.80
C ASP A 225 -20.66 -18.99 0.64
N ASP A 226 -20.03 -18.23 1.56
CA ASP A 226 -20.38 -18.10 2.96
C ASP A 226 -21.11 -16.78 3.29
N ALA A 227 -21.66 -16.08 2.29
CA ALA A 227 -22.28 -14.77 2.47
C ALA A 227 -23.42 -14.76 3.51
N LEU A 228 -24.14 -15.87 3.63
CA LEU A 228 -25.27 -16.01 4.58
C LEU A 228 -24.79 -16.03 6.05
N ASP A 229 -23.51 -16.27 6.33
CA ASP A 229 -22.93 -16.20 7.68
C ASP A 229 -22.65 -14.75 8.09
N TYR A 230 -22.63 -13.82 7.13
CA TYR A 230 -22.25 -12.43 7.31
C TYR A 230 -23.34 -11.42 7.01
N TYR A 231 -24.31 -11.81 6.17
CA TYR A 231 -25.38 -10.93 5.73
C TYR A 231 -26.75 -11.55 5.92
N ARG A 232 -27.71 -10.76 6.37
CA ARG A 232 -29.13 -10.94 6.18
C ARG A 232 -29.58 -10.13 4.97
N TYR A 233 -30.56 -10.62 4.24
CA TYR A 233 -31.04 -9.97 3.01
C TYR A 233 -32.51 -9.63 3.16
N GLU A 234 -32.89 -8.42 2.77
CA GLU A 234 -34.27 -7.96 2.77
C GLU A 234 -34.69 -7.67 1.33
N LEU A 235 -35.82 -8.23 0.92
CA LEU A 235 -36.40 -7.93 -0.39
C LEU A 235 -37.02 -6.53 -0.33
N VAL A 236 -36.52 -5.62 -1.16
CA VAL A 236 -37.02 -4.23 -1.27
C VAL A 236 -38.15 -4.16 -2.27
N ASP A 237 -37.92 -4.66 -3.48
CA ASP A 237 -38.92 -4.67 -4.55
C ASP A 237 -38.62 -5.75 -5.59
N ILE A 238 -39.62 -6.00 -6.42
CA ILE A 238 -39.54 -6.79 -7.65
C ILE A 238 -39.94 -5.86 -8.79
N LYS A 239 -39.03 -5.64 -9.73
CA LYS A 239 -39.27 -4.79 -10.88
C LYS A 239 -39.10 -5.55 -12.19
N LYS A 240 -39.82 -5.09 -13.21
CA LYS A 240 -39.70 -5.59 -14.58
C LYS A 240 -39.37 -4.46 -15.52
N ALA A 241 -38.31 -4.59 -16.28
CA ALA A 241 -37.92 -3.67 -17.34
C ALA A 241 -37.43 -4.47 -18.55
N ASP A 242 -37.88 -4.11 -19.75
CA ASP A 242 -37.51 -4.77 -21.02
C ASP A 242 -37.67 -6.31 -21.00
N GLY A 243 -38.73 -6.80 -20.34
CA GLY A 243 -38.98 -8.23 -20.21
C GLY A 243 -38.13 -8.97 -19.20
N LEU A 244 -37.14 -8.33 -18.61
CA LEU A 244 -36.35 -8.85 -17.51
C LEU A 244 -36.97 -8.43 -16.17
N GLU A 245 -37.35 -9.41 -15.38
CA GLU A 245 -37.74 -9.19 -13.99
C GLU A 245 -36.52 -9.39 -13.09
N PHE A 246 -36.39 -8.56 -12.05
CA PHE A 246 -35.26 -8.63 -11.11
C PHE A 246 -35.70 -8.26 -9.68
N TYR A 247 -34.99 -8.88 -8.74
CA TYR A 247 -35.13 -8.66 -7.30
C TYR A 247 -34.17 -7.61 -6.83
N THR A 248 -34.64 -6.58 -6.12
CA THR A 248 -33.76 -5.63 -5.38
C THR A 248 -33.67 -6.12 -3.93
N LEU A 249 -32.46 -6.42 -3.49
CA LEU A 249 -32.17 -6.93 -2.15
C LEU A 249 -31.30 -5.94 -1.39
N ARG A 250 -31.71 -5.60 -0.18
CA ARG A 250 -30.91 -4.78 0.76
C ARG A 250 -30.03 -5.70 1.60
N LEU A 251 -28.76 -5.30 1.74
CA LEU A 251 -27.77 -5.97 2.56
C LEU A 251 -27.85 -5.48 4.01
N VAL A 252 -28.08 -6.40 4.95
CA VAL A 252 -28.06 -6.14 6.38
C VAL A 252 -26.85 -6.87 6.98
N PRO A 253 -25.75 -6.16 7.26
CA PRO A 253 -24.53 -6.77 7.82
C PRO A 253 -24.78 -7.33 9.21
N GLN A 254 -24.31 -8.54 9.49
CA GLN A 254 -24.47 -9.22 10.78
C GLN A 254 -23.26 -9.05 11.72
N SER A 255 -22.19 -8.41 11.26
CA SER A 255 -20.99 -8.18 12.07
C SER A 255 -20.53 -6.74 11.95
N LYS A 256 -20.18 -6.13 13.08
CA LYS A 256 -19.49 -4.84 13.13
C LYS A 256 -17.96 -4.98 13.08
N TYR A 257 -17.42 -6.19 13.22
CA TYR A 257 -15.99 -6.46 13.27
C TYR A 257 -15.41 -6.90 11.94
N VAL A 258 -16.20 -7.56 11.11
CA VAL A 258 -15.77 -8.02 9.79
C VAL A 258 -16.01 -6.92 8.76
N PRO A 259 -15.08 -6.67 7.82
CA PRO A 259 -15.34 -5.78 6.69
C PRO A 259 -16.45 -6.33 5.82
N LEU A 260 -17.58 -5.66 5.79
CA LEU A 260 -18.78 -6.01 5.04
C LEU A 260 -19.24 -4.83 4.21
N PHE A 261 -20.21 -5.06 3.34
CA PHE A 261 -20.93 -4.02 2.61
C PHE A 261 -22.33 -3.79 3.21
N LYS A 262 -22.84 -2.59 3.06
CA LYS A 262 -24.26 -2.23 3.20
C LYS A 262 -24.71 -1.56 1.93
N GLY A 263 -26.00 -1.58 1.64
CA GLY A 263 -26.58 -1.03 0.40
C GLY A 263 -27.46 -2.05 -0.30
N GLU A 264 -27.53 -2.00 -1.62
CA GLU A 264 -28.46 -2.80 -2.41
C GLU A 264 -27.78 -3.54 -3.56
N ILE A 265 -28.29 -4.73 -3.85
CA ILE A 265 -27.90 -5.53 -4.99
C ILE A 265 -29.14 -5.91 -5.79
N ARG A 266 -28.98 -6.10 -7.09
CA ARG A 266 -30.05 -6.58 -7.96
C ARG A 266 -29.69 -7.92 -8.57
N ILE A 267 -30.67 -8.84 -8.52
CA ILE A 267 -30.55 -10.21 -9.00
C ILE A 267 -31.60 -10.47 -10.08
N ALA A 268 -31.20 -10.95 -11.25
CA ALA A 268 -32.14 -11.31 -12.33
C ALA A 268 -33.01 -12.51 -11.92
N SER A 269 -34.31 -12.46 -12.17
CA SER A 269 -35.23 -13.51 -11.73
C SER A 269 -35.07 -14.84 -12.52
N ASN A 270 -34.73 -14.74 -13.80
CA ASN A 270 -34.63 -15.87 -14.71
C ASN A 270 -33.33 -16.69 -14.51
N THR A 271 -32.21 -16.04 -14.25
CA THR A 271 -30.89 -16.70 -14.14
C THR A 271 -30.36 -16.71 -12.71
N TYR A 272 -30.88 -15.85 -11.84
CA TYR A 272 -30.32 -15.52 -10.52
C TYR A 272 -28.90 -14.90 -10.59
N ALA A 273 -28.56 -14.29 -11.71
CA ALA A 273 -27.33 -13.55 -11.87
C ALA A 273 -27.35 -12.26 -11.08
N LEU A 274 -26.23 -11.89 -10.48
CA LEU A 274 -26.00 -10.54 -9.98
C LEU A 274 -25.93 -9.60 -11.19
N ILE A 275 -26.81 -8.61 -11.26
CA ILE A 275 -26.86 -7.65 -12.39
C ILE A 275 -26.41 -6.26 -12.01
N SER A 276 -26.55 -5.86 -10.75
CA SER A 276 -25.97 -4.60 -10.28
C SER A 276 -25.70 -4.61 -8.79
N VAL A 277 -24.80 -3.73 -8.39
CA VAL A 277 -24.37 -3.49 -7.01
C VAL A 277 -24.31 -1.98 -6.78
N ASP A 278 -24.89 -1.54 -5.66
CA ASP A 278 -24.76 -0.17 -5.14
C ASP A 278 -24.53 -0.26 -3.63
N VAL A 279 -23.26 -0.22 -3.21
CA VAL A 279 -22.88 -0.57 -1.85
C VAL A 279 -21.77 0.31 -1.30
N GLU A 280 -21.73 0.39 0.02
CA GLU A 280 -20.70 1.06 0.81
C GLU A 280 -20.09 0.07 1.82
N PRO A 281 -18.79 0.18 2.15
CA PRO A 281 -18.20 -0.59 3.25
C PRO A 281 -18.78 -0.21 4.61
N THR A 282 -18.86 -1.19 5.51
CA THR A 282 -19.30 -0.97 6.90
C THR A 282 -18.15 -0.47 7.79
N ALA A 283 -18.46 -0.20 9.06
CA ALA A 283 -17.49 0.19 10.08
C ALA A 283 -16.37 -0.86 10.33
N GLY A 284 -16.58 -2.12 9.95
CA GLY A 284 -15.52 -3.15 9.97
C GLY A 284 -14.37 -2.89 9.00
N PHE A 285 -14.63 -2.09 7.97
CA PHE A 285 -13.59 -1.60 7.05
C PHE A 285 -12.87 -0.42 7.70
N ARG A 286 -11.61 -0.61 8.06
CA ARG A 286 -10.79 0.39 8.74
C ARG A 286 -9.53 0.69 7.96
N LEU A 287 -9.13 1.95 7.96
CA LEU A 287 -7.85 2.42 7.45
C LEU A 287 -7.10 3.12 8.58
N PRO A 288 -5.79 2.86 8.75
CA PRO A 288 -5.02 3.53 9.78
C PRO A 288 -4.85 5.02 9.45
N TYR A 289 -4.90 5.86 10.47
CA TYR A 289 -4.74 7.32 10.35
C TYR A 289 -5.76 8.02 9.46
N VAL A 290 -6.86 7.38 9.15
CA VAL A 290 -7.90 7.92 8.27
C VAL A 290 -9.13 8.26 9.08
N SER A 291 -9.55 9.50 8.99
CA SER A 291 -10.85 10.00 9.42
C SER A 291 -11.76 10.25 8.21
N ASP A 292 -13.07 10.26 8.43
CA ASP A 292 -14.07 10.61 7.42
C ASP A 292 -13.96 9.82 6.11
N ALA A 293 -13.58 8.53 6.20
CA ALA A 293 -13.52 7.68 5.03
C ALA A 293 -14.93 7.37 4.52
N VAL A 294 -15.21 7.76 3.30
CA VAL A 294 -16.44 7.42 2.57
C VAL A 294 -16.05 6.74 1.27
N PHE A 295 -16.66 5.59 0.99
CA PHE A 295 -16.47 4.86 -0.26
C PHE A 295 -17.82 4.38 -0.75
N CYS A 296 -18.06 4.49 -2.04
CA CYS A 296 -19.26 4.00 -2.71
C CYS A 296 -18.83 3.20 -3.95
N TYR A 297 -19.41 2.02 -4.11
CA TYR A 297 -19.16 1.11 -5.23
C TYR A 297 -20.46 0.88 -5.99
N LYS A 298 -20.50 1.34 -7.23
CA LYS A 298 -21.60 1.09 -8.16
C LYS A 298 -21.09 0.26 -9.32
N GLN A 299 -21.69 -0.87 -9.57
CA GLN A 299 -21.32 -1.73 -10.69
C GLN A 299 -22.58 -2.22 -11.41
N ALA A 300 -22.52 -2.21 -12.73
CA ALA A 300 -23.52 -2.81 -13.58
C ALA A 300 -22.89 -3.92 -14.41
N GLN A 301 -23.63 -5.02 -14.59
CA GLN A 301 -23.25 -6.14 -15.44
C GLN A 301 -24.12 -6.18 -16.68
N GLU A 302 -23.56 -6.65 -17.78
CA GLU A 302 -24.28 -6.89 -19.02
C GLU A 302 -24.16 -8.38 -19.40
N TYR A 303 -25.14 -8.83 -20.21
CA TYR A 303 -25.20 -10.20 -20.67
C TYR A 303 -24.41 -10.36 -21.96
N PHE A 304 -23.47 -11.27 -21.97
CA PHE A 304 -22.63 -11.62 -23.11
C PHE A 304 -22.73 -13.12 -23.40
N THR A 305 -22.50 -13.52 -24.64
CA THR A 305 -22.47 -14.94 -25.04
C THR A 305 -21.09 -15.32 -25.55
N ASP A 306 -20.69 -16.57 -25.30
CA ASP A 306 -19.52 -17.15 -25.93
C ASP A 306 -19.86 -17.66 -27.35
N SER A 307 -18.86 -18.20 -28.07
CA SER A 307 -19.01 -18.69 -29.45
C SER A 307 -19.99 -19.86 -29.61
N ILE A 308 -20.34 -20.54 -28.53
CA ILE A 308 -21.31 -21.67 -28.54
C ILE A 308 -22.65 -21.29 -27.91
N GLY A 309 -22.90 -19.99 -27.72
CA GLY A 309 -24.17 -19.44 -27.23
C GLY A 309 -24.40 -19.53 -25.72
N ARG A 310 -23.39 -19.88 -24.92
CA ARG A 310 -23.52 -19.81 -23.46
C ARG A 310 -23.48 -18.38 -22.98
N GLY A 311 -24.40 -18.05 -22.10
CA GLY A 311 -24.52 -16.68 -21.57
C GLY A 311 -23.79 -16.45 -20.26
N TYR A 312 -23.23 -15.26 -20.12
CA TYR A 312 -22.48 -14.80 -18.96
C TYR A 312 -22.86 -13.37 -18.60
N TRP A 313 -23.13 -13.13 -17.33
CA TRP A 313 -23.26 -11.78 -16.81
C TRP A 313 -21.88 -11.31 -16.32
N LEU A 314 -21.34 -10.28 -16.94
CA LEU A 314 -20.00 -9.78 -16.68
C LEU A 314 -19.99 -8.26 -16.45
N PRO A 315 -19.04 -7.72 -15.66
CA PRO A 315 -18.94 -6.29 -15.40
C PRO A 315 -18.86 -5.48 -16.69
N ALA A 316 -19.71 -4.51 -16.84
CA ALA A 316 -19.73 -3.62 -18.02
C ALA A 316 -19.44 -2.17 -17.64
N ASN A 317 -19.85 -1.76 -16.44
CA ASN A 317 -19.58 -0.41 -15.93
C ASN A 317 -19.32 -0.47 -14.42
N GLN A 318 -18.33 0.29 -13.96
CA GLN A 318 -18.06 0.46 -12.54
C GLN A 318 -17.74 1.91 -12.23
N VAL A 319 -18.36 2.44 -11.19
CA VAL A 319 -18.01 3.74 -10.60
C VAL A 319 -17.63 3.51 -9.15
N ILE A 320 -16.44 3.96 -8.79
CA ILE A 320 -15.95 3.97 -7.42
C ILE A 320 -15.74 5.43 -7.04
N GLU A 321 -16.41 5.86 -6.01
CA GLU A 321 -16.23 7.18 -5.43
C GLU A 321 -15.71 7.04 -4.01
N GLY A 322 -14.81 7.90 -3.62
CA GLY A 322 -14.30 7.88 -2.26
C GLY A 322 -13.71 9.21 -1.83
N GLY A 323 -13.65 9.35 -0.53
CA GLY A 323 -13.00 10.49 0.11
C GLY A 323 -12.47 10.07 1.47
N LEU A 324 -11.32 10.63 1.85
CA LEU A 324 -10.70 10.38 3.14
C LEU A 324 -9.82 11.55 3.56
N THR A 325 -9.69 11.73 4.86
CA THR A 325 -8.73 12.65 5.47
C THR A 325 -7.71 11.84 6.24
N ILE A 326 -6.42 12.06 5.97
CA ILE A 326 -5.33 11.43 6.71
C ILE A 326 -4.90 12.37 7.82
N SER A 327 -5.04 11.92 9.08
CA SER A 327 -4.68 12.69 10.27
C SER A 327 -3.87 11.83 11.22
N ILE A 328 -2.65 12.25 11.52
CA ILE A 328 -1.76 11.58 12.47
C ILE A 328 -1.67 12.46 13.71
N GLY A 329 -1.84 11.84 14.89
CA GLY A 329 -1.75 12.54 16.17
C GLY A 329 -2.85 13.59 16.38
N HIS A 330 -4.08 13.33 15.89
CA HIS A 330 -5.23 14.23 16.04
C HIS A 330 -4.96 15.65 15.51
N GLY A 331 -4.43 15.75 14.29
CA GLY A 331 -4.15 17.03 13.65
C GLY A 331 -2.74 17.56 13.87
N LEU A 332 -1.85 16.81 14.56
CA LEU A 332 -0.43 17.15 14.58
C LEU A 332 0.17 17.13 13.16
N ILE A 333 -0.28 16.18 12.34
CA ILE A 333 0.00 16.12 10.90
C ILE A 333 -1.30 15.76 10.22
N GLU A 334 -1.79 16.60 9.33
CA GLU A 334 -3.02 16.39 8.58
C GLU A 334 -2.80 16.68 7.09
N LEU A 335 -3.27 15.79 6.24
CA LEU A 335 -3.32 16.02 4.79
C LEU A 335 -4.65 16.67 4.41
N PRO A 336 -4.67 17.53 3.38
CA PRO A 336 -5.93 17.96 2.75
C PRO A 336 -6.80 16.76 2.41
N ARG A 337 -8.13 16.93 2.47
CA ARG A 337 -9.06 15.85 2.13
C ARG A 337 -8.78 15.34 0.72
N ILE A 338 -8.55 14.06 0.60
CA ILE A 338 -8.36 13.37 -0.67
C ILE A 338 -9.71 12.83 -1.11
N SER A 339 -10.19 13.25 -2.27
CA SER A 339 -11.39 12.66 -2.88
C SER A 339 -11.05 12.13 -4.26
N PHE A 340 -11.65 11.01 -4.63
CA PHE A 340 -11.41 10.42 -5.94
C PHE A 340 -12.70 9.85 -6.53
N ARG A 341 -12.75 9.82 -7.84
CA ARG A 341 -13.75 9.10 -8.62
C ARG A 341 -13.05 8.29 -9.70
N THR A 342 -13.37 7.02 -9.77
CA THR A 342 -12.89 6.13 -10.82
C THR A 342 -14.09 5.61 -11.60
N THR A 343 -14.12 5.86 -12.89
CA THR A 343 -15.11 5.30 -13.81
C THR A 343 -14.42 4.30 -14.72
N THR A 344 -14.92 3.08 -14.78
CA THR A 344 -14.41 2.01 -15.67
C THR A 344 -15.56 1.56 -16.55
N ALA A 345 -15.39 1.62 -17.87
CA ALA A 345 -16.30 1.08 -18.85
C ALA A 345 -15.62 -0.05 -19.62
N ILE A 346 -16.27 -1.21 -19.67
CA ILE A 346 -15.74 -2.45 -20.28
C ILE A 346 -16.69 -2.86 -21.40
N ARG A 347 -16.12 -3.32 -22.52
CA ARG A 347 -16.88 -3.76 -23.69
C ARG A 347 -16.14 -4.83 -24.48
N ASN A 348 -16.78 -5.30 -25.55
CA ASN A 348 -16.20 -6.23 -26.52
C ASN A 348 -15.60 -7.48 -25.87
N TYR A 349 -16.41 -8.12 -25.00
CA TYR A 349 -16.01 -9.38 -24.41
C TYR A 349 -15.88 -10.46 -25.49
N SER A 350 -14.70 -11.07 -25.58
CA SER A 350 -14.46 -12.33 -26.29
C SER A 350 -14.27 -13.43 -25.26
N ILE A 351 -15.29 -14.29 -25.10
CA ILE A 351 -15.36 -15.24 -24.00
C ILE A 351 -14.99 -16.63 -24.49
N ASN A 352 -14.13 -17.34 -23.75
CA ASN A 352 -13.67 -18.69 -24.03
C ASN A 352 -13.04 -18.90 -25.42
N THR A 353 -12.45 -17.83 -25.99
CA THR A 353 -11.77 -17.85 -27.30
C THR A 353 -10.30 -18.24 -27.20
N GLY A 354 -9.79 -18.47 -26.00
CA GLY A 354 -8.38 -18.67 -25.71
C GLY A 354 -7.61 -17.35 -25.57
N VAL A 355 -6.54 -17.40 -24.79
CA VAL A 355 -5.61 -16.26 -24.61
C VAL A 355 -4.19 -16.83 -24.66
N PRO A 356 -3.25 -16.19 -25.40
CA PRO A 356 -1.88 -16.68 -25.54
C PRO A 356 -1.17 -16.80 -24.17
N ASP A 357 -0.50 -17.92 -23.94
CA ASP A 357 0.25 -18.19 -22.70
C ASP A 357 1.35 -17.16 -22.45
N SER A 358 1.99 -16.69 -23.51
CA SER A 358 3.06 -15.69 -23.46
C SER A 358 2.66 -14.39 -22.75
N LEU A 359 1.38 -14.04 -22.74
CA LEU A 359 0.88 -12.88 -22.00
C LEU A 359 0.95 -13.07 -20.47
N PHE A 360 0.85 -14.32 -19.99
CA PHE A 360 0.85 -14.65 -18.57
C PHE A 360 2.27 -14.82 -18.00
N GLU A 361 3.26 -15.00 -18.85
CA GLU A 361 4.68 -15.05 -18.48
C GLU A 361 5.29 -13.66 -18.29
N GLN A 362 4.64 -12.63 -18.78
CA GLN A 362 5.13 -11.25 -18.74
C GLN A 362 4.60 -10.48 -17.53
N LYS A 363 4.95 -9.18 -17.44
CA LYS A 363 4.48 -8.28 -16.38
C LYS A 363 2.95 -8.19 -16.39
N LEU A 364 2.36 -7.98 -15.20
CA LEU A 364 0.91 -7.85 -15.03
C LEU A 364 0.30 -6.70 -15.83
N VAL A 365 1.03 -5.61 -15.98
CA VAL A 365 0.66 -4.46 -16.80
C VAL A 365 1.79 -4.20 -17.79
N GLN A 366 1.44 -4.13 -19.05
CA GLN A 366 2.32 -3.81 -20.16
C GLN A 366 1.83 -2.52 -20.81
N LYS A 367 2.73 -1.78 -21.43
CA LYS A 367 2.38 -0.61 -22.22
C LYS A 367 2.77 -0.85 -23.66
N SER A 368 1.86 -0.51 -24.58
CA SER A 368 2.20 -0.37 -26.00
C SER A 368 3.35 0.64 -26.15
N PRO A 369 4.24 0.49 -27.12
CA PRO A 369 5.33 1.44 -27.37
C PRO A 369 4.86 2.88 -27.56
N THR A 370 3.64 3.09 -28.04
CA THR A 370 3.00 4.39 -28.28
C THR A 370 2.01 4.82 -27.20
N ALA A 371 1.88 4.05 -26.10
CA ALA A 371 0.85 4.29 -25.08
C ALA A 371 0.92 5.68 -24.46
N GLU A 372 2.12 6.21 -24.27
CA GLU A 372 2.37 7.53 -23.67
C GLU A 372 2.40 8.67 -24.70
N GLN A 373 2.33 8.36 -26.00
CA GLN A 373 2.28 9.36 -27.07
C GLN A 373 0.83 9.73 -27.32
N PHE A 374 0.48 10.99 -27.11
CA PHE A 374 -0.89 11.46 -27.30
C PHE A 374 -1.31 11.36 -28.77
N ASP A 375 -2.30 10.53 -29.06
CA ASP A 375 -2.91 10.38 -30.37
C ASP A 375 -4.32 11.02 -30.37
N SER A 376 -4.43 12.22 -30.95
CA SER A 376 -5.68 12.98 -30.98
C SER A 376 -6.79 12.26 -31.76
N LEU A 377 -6.43 11.54 -32.83
CA LEU A 377 -7.41 10.78 -33.62
C LEU A 377 -7.94 9.59 -32.85
N PHE A 378 -7.07 8.88 -32.15
CA PHE A 378 -7.46 7.80 -31.27
C PHE A 378 -8.46 8.25 -30.23
N TRP A 379 -8.19 9.35 -29.53
CA TRP A 379 -9.06 9.89 -28.48
C TRP A 379 -10.38 10.42 -29.03
N GLN A 380 -10.39 11.09 -30.19
CA GLN A 380 -11.62 11.57 -30.83
C GLN A 380 -12.54 10.44 -31.33
N GLN A 381 -11.94 9.35 -31.82
CA GLN A 381 -12.70 8.21 -32.32
C GLN A 381 -13.26 7.30 -31.22
N ARG A 382 -12.74 7.38 -30.01
CA ARG A 382 -13.05 6.46 -28.90
C ARG A 382 -13.58 7.18 -27.65
N ASP A 383 -14.50 8.13 -27.84
CA ASP A 383 -15.22 8.79 -26.76
C ASP A 383 -16.16 7.78 -26.06
N PHE A 384 -15.65 7.15 -24.98
CA PHE A 384 -16.46 6.22 -24.18
C PHE A 384 -17.31 6.90 -23.13
N VAL A 385 -16.73 7.88 -22.44
CA VAL A 385 -17.36 8.65 -21.39
C VAL A 385 -16.98 10.10 -21.59
N ALA A 386 -17.96 10.94 -21.92
CA ALA A 386 -17.74 12.36 -22.14
C ALA A 386 -17.09 13.03 -20.92
N LEU A 387 -16.22 14.00 -21.17
CA LEU A 387 -15.68 14.83 -20.11
C LEU A 387 -16.77 15.76 -19.55
N THR A 388 -16.80 15.96 -18.24
CA THR A 388 -17.63 16.99 -17.61
C THR A 388 -17.07 18.38 -17.90
N THR A 389 -17.86 19.42 -17.71
CA THR A 389 -17.41 20.82 -17.88
C THR A 389 -16.25 21.14 -16.91
N GLU A 390 -16.30 20.61 -15.69
CA GLU A 390 -15.23 20.75 -14.69
C GLU A 390 -13.94 20.08 -15.16
N GLU A 391 -14.04 18.87 -15.73
CA GLU A 391 -12.90 18.12 -16.25
C GLU A 391 -12.24 18.81 -17.45
N VAL A 392 -13.04 19.33 -18.39
CA VAL A 392 -12.53 20.10 -19.54
C VAL A 392 -11.78 21.34 -19.08
N LYS A 393 -12.30 22.05 -18.08
CA LYS A 393 -11.62 23.21 -17.47
C LYS A 393 -10.32 22.78 -16.78
N ALA A 394 -10.37 21.68 -16.03
CA ALA A 394 -9.22 21.16 -15.33
C ALA A 394 -8.09 20.76 -16.28
N TYR A 395 -8.36 20.09 -17.39
CA TYR A 395 -7.33 19.75 -18.39
C TYR A 395 -6.59 20.97 -18.95
N ARG A 396 -7.26 22.14 -19.05
CA ARG A 396 -6.63 23.38 -19.53
C ARG A 396 -5.72 24.05 -18.50
N THR A 397 -5.92 23.77 -17.22
CA THR A 397 -5.26 24.47 -16.11
C THR A 397 -4.25 23.61 -15.37
N LEU A 398 -4.40 22.29 -15.36
CA LEU A 398 -3.58 21.38 -14.53
C LEU A 398 -2.11 21.28 -14.97
N ASP A 399 -1.82 21.47 -16.26
CA ASP A 399 -0.44 21.41 -16.75
C ASP A 399 0.42 22.59 -16.28
N SER A 400 -0.22 23.67 -15.84
CA SER A 400 0.45 24.87 -15.31
C SER A 400 0.39 24.99 -13.78
N THR A 401 -0.23 24.01 -13.08
CA THR A 401 -0.43 24.06 -11.62
C THR A 401 0.72 23.40 -10.84
N LYS A 402 0.68 23.61 -9.53
CA LYS A 402 1.63 23.02 -8.58
C LYS A 402 1.64 21.50 -8.66
N SER A 403 2.79 20.90 -8.35
CA SER A 403 2.94 19.44 -8.25
C SER A 403 1.96 18.83 -7.25
N LEU A 404 1.64 17.54 -7.38
CA LEU A 404 0.79 16.84 -6.41
C LEU A 404 1.34 16.96 -4.98
N ARG A 405 2.66 16.91 -4.83
CA ARG A 405 3.32 17.05 -3.53
C ARG A 405 3.01 18.39 -2.87
N GLU A 406 2.95 19.48 -3.63
CA GLU A 406 2.61 20.79 -3.08
C GLU A 406 1.12 20.90 -2.74
N GLN A 407 0.25 20.23 -3.51
CA GLN A 407 -1.18 20.26 -3.30
C GLN A 407 -1.63 19.41 -2.11
N PHE A 408 -0.88 18.33 -1.80
CA PHE A 408 -1.09 17.49 -0.62
C PHE A 408 -0.07 17.76 0.49
N LYS A 409 0.44 18.97 0.57
CA LYS A 409 1.39 19.36 1.63
C LYS A 409 0.74 19.21 2.99
N PRO A 410 1.37 18.45 3.92
CA PRO A 410 0.88 18.31 5.28
C PRO A 410 0.74 19.63 6.02
N LYS A 411 -0.33 19.75 6.81
CA LYS A 411 -0.63 20.84 7.73
C LYS A 411 -0.50 20.32 9.18
N GLY A 412 -0.53 21.22 10.15
CA GLY A 412 -0.48 20.90 11.59
C GLY A 412 0.86 21.21 12.24
N ALA A 413 0.89 21.17 13.58
CA ALA A 413 2.02 21.62 14.40
C ALA A 413 3.34 20.87 14.13
N MET A 414 3.27 19.60 13.72
CA MET A 414 4.43 18.75 13.41
C MET A 414 4.64 18.55 11.90
N SER A 415 3.90 19.25 11.06
CA SER A 415 4.05 19.15 9.60
C SER A 415 5.47 19.49 9.11
N GLY A 416 6.18 20.35 9.82
CA GLY A 416 7.58 20.67 9.55
C GLY A 416 8.52 19.46 9.57
N LEU A 417 8.28 18.48 10.43
CA LEU A 417 9.08 17.24 10.50
C LEU A 417 8.93 16.37 9.26
N VAL A 418 7.76 16.37 8.63
CA VAL A 418 7.51 15.62 7.40
C VAL A 418 8.01 16.39 6.18
N ASN A 419 7.86 17.72 6.21
CA ASN A 419 8.28 18.60 5.12
C ASN A 419 9.80 18.80 5.07
N SER A 420 10.51 18.67 6.20
CA SER A 420 11.97 18.87 6.32
C SER A 420 12.80 17.64 5.94
N ARG A 421 12.19 16.50 5.64
CA ARG A 421 12.91 15.34 5.10
C ARG A 421 13.44 15.70 3.72
N GLY A 422 14.74 15.95 3.71
CA GLY A 422 15.67 16.25 2.67
C GLY A 422 15.15 16.29 1.23
N ILE A 423 15.56 17.31 0.53
CA ILE A 423 15.32 17.48 -0.91
C ILE A 423 15.77 16.20 -1.64
N SER A 424 14.82 15.33 -1.96
CA SER A 424 15.05 14.22 -2.86
C SER A 424 15.02 14.77 -4.27
N PHE A 425 16.18 14.92 -4.91
CA PHE A 425 16.24 15.13 -6.36
C PHE A 425 15.94 13.79 -7.04
N SER A 426 14.67 13.47 -7.14
CA SER A 426 14.17 12.36 -7.93
C SER A 426 14.44 12.63 -9.41
N GLY A 427 15.33 11.88 -10.00
CA GLY A 427 15.64 11.94 -11.43
C GLY A 427 17.13 11.96 -11.78
N SER A 428 18.03 12.27 -10.82
CA SER A 428 19.48 12.40 -11.06
C SER A 428 20.33 11.24 -10.52
N GLY A 429 19.74 10.22 -9.89
CA GLY A 429 20.51 9.16 -9.22
C GLY A 429 21.20 9.62 -7.92
N PHE A 430 20.98 10.85 -7.51
CA PHE A 430 21.47 11.41 -6.26
C PHE A 430 20.36 11.41 -5.22
N SER A 431 20.49 10.59 -4.20
CA SER A 431 19.71 10.75 -2.98
C SER A 431 20.61 11.39 -1.91
N TRP A 432 20.41 12.67 -1.68
CA TRP A 432 21.04 13.35 -0.56
C TRP A 432 20.24 13.05 0.70
N PHE A 433 20.67 12.10 1.52
CA PHE A 433 20.28 12.06 2.91
C PHE A 433 21.11 13.13 3.66
N ASN A 434 20.74 14.39 3.48
CA ASN A 434 21.23 15.48 4.31
C ASN A 434 20.43 15.56 5.60
N VAL A 435 20.54 14.55 6.43
CA VAL A 435 20.50 14.81 7.86
C VAL A 435 21.95 15.06 8.21
N PRO A 436 22.34 16.26 8.65
CA PRO A 436 23.65 16.43 9.24
C PRO A 436 23.76 15.35 10.32
N MET A 437 24.81 14.52 10.25
CA MET A 437 25.06 13.51 11.27
C MET A 437 25.47 14.23 12.54
N ILE A 438 24.48 14.66 13.32
CA ILE A 438 24.70 15.30 14.62
C ILE A 438 24.45 14.22 15.68
N ARG A 439 25.46 13.91 16.47
CA ARG A 439 25.31 13.04 17.62
C ARG A 439 26.12 13.56 18.80
N PHE A 440 25.73 13.14 19.98
CA PHE A 440 26.44 13.43 21.21
C PHE A 440 26.55 12.14 22.03
N ASN A 441 27.78 11.88 22.50
CA ASN A 441 28.05 10.78 23.42
C ASN A 441 29.27 11.10 24.30
N ARG A 442 29.48 10.33 25.36
CA ARG A 442 30.53 10.59 26.36
C ARG A 442 31.96 10.38 25.84
N VAL A 443 32.16 9.66 24.74
CA VAL A 443 33.49 9.35 24.20
C VAL A 443 33.92 10.29 23.08
N GLU A 444 32.98 10.87 22.33
CA GLU A 444 33.28 11.81 21.24
C GLU A 444 32.98 13.27 21.61
N GLY A 445 32.11 13.51 22.63
CA GLY A 445 31.42 14.78 22.80
C GLY A 445 30.43 15.01 21.66
N TRP A 446 30.38 16.24 21.17
CA TRP A 446 29.64 16.55 19.96
C TRP A 446 30.36 16.00 18.74
N PHE A 447 29.58 15.35 17.87
CA PHE A 447 30.03 14.91 16.56
C PHE A 447 29.15 15.57 15.49
N LEU A 448 29.81 16.18 14.49
CA LEU A 448 29.14 16.75 13.31
C LEU A 448 29.73 16.15 12.06
N GLY A 449 28.88 15.63 11.20
CA GLY A 449 29.28 14.98 9.96
C GLY A 449 28.25 15.10 8.87
N ALA A 450 28.60 14.58 7.70
CA ALA A 450 27.71 14.42 6.55
C ALA A 450 27.83 13.00 5.99
N GLN A 451 26.74 12.49 5.47
CA GLN A 451 26.67 11.21 4.77
C GLN A 451 26.16 11.43 3.36
N LEU A 452 26.80 10.76 2.41
CA LEU A 452 26.41 10.72 1.01
C LEU A 452 26.09 9.28 0.61
N GLU A 453 24.97 9.09 -0.02
CA GLU A 453 24.61 7.81 -0.65
C GLU A 453 24.23 8.06 -2.10
N LEU A 454 24.93 7.40 -3.01
CA LEU A 454 24.73 7.45 -4.45
C LEU A 454 24.15 6.09 -4.87
N ASP A 455 22.84 6.03 -4.96
CA ASP A 455 22.15 4.84 -5.46
C ASP A 455 21.81 5.08 -6.93
N SER A 456 22.50 4.37 -7.84
CA SER A 456 22.30 4.50 -9.29
C SER A 456 23.17 5.53 -9.99
N LEU A 457 24.46 5.67 -9.60
CA LEU A 457 25.48 6.22 -10.51
C LEU A 457 25.41 5.49 -11.85
N THR A 458 25.22 4.18 -11.77
CA THR A 458 24.79 3.30 -12.88
C THR A 458 23.81 2.28 -12.30
N LYS A 459 23.14 1.49 -13.16
CA LYS A 459 22.30 0.38 -12.70
C LYS A 459 23.05 -0.64 -11.83
N HIS A 460 24.37 -0.66 -11.94
CA HIS A 460 25.26 -1.64 -11.33
C HIS A 460 26.03 -1.15 -10.11
N ILE A 461 26.13 0.15 -9.87
CA ILE A 461 26.99 0.70 -8.81
C ILE A 461 26.17 1.50 -7.81
N LYS A 462 26.33 1.13 -6.54
CA LYS A 462 25.90 1.93 -5.39
C LYS A 462 27.13 2.34 -4.60
N ALA A 463 27.29 3.63 -4.34
CA ALA A 463 28.38 4.15 -3.51
C ALA A 463 27.82 4.84 -2.26
N ARG A 464 28.56 4.81 -1.17
CA ARG A 464 28.23 5.46 0.09
C ARG A 464 29.49 6.01 0.75
N GLY A 465 29.33 7.12 1.45
CA GLY A 465 30.42 7.69 2.21
C GLY A 465 29.90 8.56 3.34
N SER A 466 30.70 8.67 4.39
CA SER A 466 30.46 9.61 5.48
C SER A 466 31.77 10.24 5.92
N LEU A 467 31.68 11.49 6.36
CA LEU A 467 32.79 12.23 6.92
C LEU A 467 32.25 13.08 8.05
N GLY A 468 32.96 13.09 9.19
CA GLY A 468 32.56 13.90 10.32
C GLY A 468 33.71 14.11 11.33
N TYR A 469 33.49 15.02 12.28
CA TYR A 469 34.47 15.40 13.28
C TYR A 469 33.90 15.31 14.70
N GLY A 470 34.61 14.57 15.56
CA GLY A 470 34.31 14.48 16.99
C GLY A 470 35.09 15.54 17.75
N PHE A 471 34.41 16.53 18.32
CA PHE A 471 35.04 17.75 18.87
C PHE A 471 35.86 17.49 20.11
N GLU A 472 35.38 16.70 21.07
CA GLU A 472 36.14 16.40 22.29
C GLU A 472 37.22 15.32 22.04
N ARG A 473 36.98 14.48 21.04
CA ARG A 473 37.94 13.49 20.59
C ARG A 473 39.03 14.09 19.72
N LYS A 474 38.73 15.22 19.02
CA LYS A 474 39.63 15.94 18.09
C LYS A 474 40.09 15.05 16.93
N GLU A 475 39.19 14.22 16.41
CA GLU A 475 39.49 13.27 15.33
C GLU A 475 38.43 13.35 14.22
N VAL A 476 38.93 13.13 12.99
CA VAL A 476 38.10 12.91 11.83
C VAL A 476 37.71 11.41 11.76
N LEU A 477 36.42 11.15 11.63
CA LEU A 477 35.87 9.84 11.41
C LEU A 477 35.27 9.79 10.00
N TRP A 478 35.46 8.67 9.31
CA TRP A 478 35.03 8.55 7.94
C TRP A 478 34.62 7.11 7.60
N SER A 479 33.80 6.97 6.58
CA SER A 479 33.57 5.69 5.90
C SER A 479 33.41 5.92 4.41
N ALA A 480 33.83 4.96 3.61
CA ALA A 480 33.64 4.91 2.18
C ALA A 480 33.33 3.48 1.78
N GLY A 481 32.30 3.30 0.97
CA GLY A 481 31.89 1.97 0.54
C GLY A 481 31.28 1.98 -0.84
N THR A 482 31.41 0.87 -1.53
CA THR A 482 30.78 0.64 -2.82
C THR A 482 30.20 -0.76 -2.88
N THR A 483 29.09 -0.90 -3.62
CA THR A 483 28.56 -2.20 -4.02
C THR A 483 28.46 -2.24 -5.52
N GLN A 484 29.13 -3.21 -6.14
CA GLN A 484 29.10 -3.48 -7.56
C GLN A 484 28.22 -4.69 -7.83
N TRP A 485 27.14 -4.48 -8.57
CA TRP A 485 26.23 -5.53 -8.99
C TRP A 485 26.67 -6.09 -10.34
N LEU A 486 26.60 -7.42 -10.50
CA LEU A 486 26.95 -8.11 -11.74
C LEU A 486 25.79 -8.08 -12.75
N ASP A 487 24.58 -7.85 -12.28
CA ASP A 487 23.37 -7.84 -13.09
C ASP A 487 22.48 -6.60 -12.81
N GLU A 488 21.66 -6.22 -13.79
CA GLU A 488 20.74 -5.06 -13.68
C GLU A 488 19.62 -5.26 -12.64
N LYS A 489 19.31 -6.51 -12.30
CA LYS A 489 18.30 -6.84 -11.27
C LYS A 489 18.87 -6.79 -9.86
N ARG A 490 20.19 -6.57 -9.73
CA ARG A 490 20.91 -6.48 -8.48
C ARG A 490 20.79 -7.75 -7.63
N ILE A 491 20.91 -8.91 -8.27
CA ILE A 491 20.80 -10.21 -7.61
C ILE A 491 22.14 -10.61 -6.98
N ILE A 492 23.24 -10.42 -7.71
CA ILE A 492 24.58 -10.82 -7.28
C ILE A 492 25.50 -9.61 -7.35
N GLY A 493 26.30 -9.40 -6.32
CA GLY A 493 27.24 -8.29 -6.26
C GLY A 493 28.35 -8.50 -5.25
N PHE A 494 29.27 -7.54 -5.25
CA PHE A 494 30.38 -7.46 -4.29
C PHE A 494 30.33 -6.08 -3.62
N SER A 495 30.60 -6.04 -2.32
CA SER A 495 30.77 -4.80 -1.58
C SER A 495 32.18 -4.69 -1.03
N LEU A 496 32.70 -3.46 -1.04
CA LEU A 496 33.93 -3.09 -0.37
C LEU A 496 33.64 -1.85 0.47
N ASP A 497 33.94 -1.92 1.76
CA ASP A 497 33.78 -0.83 2.72
C ASP A 497 35.11 -0.61 3.44
N ALA A 498 35.54 0.66 3.59
CA ALA A 498 36.67 1.05 4.41
C ALA A 498 36.20 2.15 5.39
N TYR A 499 36.67 2.12 6.62
CA TYR A 499 36.17 3.00 7.66
C TYR A 499 37.15 3.22 8.80
N LYS A 500 36.99 4.37 9.44
CA LYS A 500 37.46 4.69 10.77
C LYS A 500 36.29 5.30 11.53
N THR A 501 35.71 4.54 12.48
CA THR A 501 34.46 4.88 13.13
C THR A 501 34.51 4.62 14.63
N THR A 502 33.60 5.24 15.36
CA THR A 502 33.26 4.84 16.71
C THR A 502 32.16 3.78 16.59
N SER A 503 32.48 2.57 16.98
CA SER A 503 31.57 1.41 16.96
C SER A 503 31.08 1.07 18.36
N PHE A 504 29.97 0.34 18.41
CA PHE A 504 29.41 -0.23 19.65
C PHE A 504 28.68 -1.54 19.30
N THR A 505 28.48 -2.38 20.28
CA THR A 505 27.80 -3.66 20.08
C THR A 505 26.43 -3.66 20.78
N PRO A 506 25.37 -4.13 20.11
CA PRO A 506 25.28 -4.53 18.71
C PRO A 506 25.03 -3.34 17.76
N GLU A 507 25.76 -3.30 16.66
CA GLU A 507 25.71 -2.22 15.66
C GLU A 507 24.35 -2.03 15.01
N TRP A 508 23.54 -3.07 14.92
CA TRP A 508 22.25 -3.07 14.20
C TRP A 508 21.08 -2.52 15.02
N LEU A 509 21.23 -2.38 16.34
CA LEU A 509 20.15 -1.94 17.24
C LEU A 509 19.94 -0.43 17.29
N SER A 510 20.82 0.37 16.75
CA SER A 510 20.70 1.81 16.83
C SER A 510 20.71 2.49 15.47
N PRO A 511 19.58 2.55 14.77
CA PRO A 511 19.45 3.50 13.67
C PRO A 511 19.41 4.96 14.17
N TRP A 512 19.32 5.21 15.50
CA TRP A 512 19.05 6.51 16.09
C TRP A 512 20.05 6.87 17.18
N ASP A 513 21.22 7.33 16.78
CA ASP A 513 22.14 8.06 17.67
C ASP A 513 21.44 9.21 18.39
N ILE A 514 20.33 9.72 17.83
CA ILE A 514 19.52 10.78 18.39
C ILE A 514 18.91 10.39 19.75
N SER A 515 18.42 9.16 19.94
CA SER A 515 17.81 8.77 21.22
C SER A 515 18.87 8.65 22.33
N ASN A 516 20.05 8.15 21.99
CA ASN A 516 21.17 8.08 22.93
C ASN A 516 21.78 9.47 23.17
N ALA A 517 21.88 10.31 22.14
CA ALA A 517 22.30 11.71 22.28
C ALA A 517 21.35 12.49 23.18
N TYR A 518 20.03 12.34 22.99
CA TYR A 518 19.01 12.94 23.85
C TYR A 518 19.17 12.48 25.31
N SER A 519 19.26 11.17 25.53
CA SER A 519 19.43 10.60 26.86
C SER A 519 20.73 11.06 27.54
N SER A 520 21.83 11.15 26.78
CA SER A 520 23.11 11.66 27.25
C SER A 520 23.04 13.14 27.65
N LEU A 521 22.40 13.97 26.84
CA LEU A 521 22.31 15.41 27.08
C LEU A 521 21.32 15.77 28.19
N VAL A 522 20.19 15.07 28.27
CA VAL A 522 19.10 15.39 29.19
C VAL A 522 19.25 14.65 30.52
N TYR A 523 19.45 13.36 30.49
CA TYR A 523 19.49 12.50 31.68
C TYR A 523 20.88 12.17 32.14
N LYS A 524 21.92 12.51 31.36
CA LYS A 524 23.30 12.11 31.56
C LYS A 524 23.44 10.59 31.62
N GLU A 525 22.72 9.93 30.71
CA GLU A 525 22.71 8.48 30.56
C GLU A 525 23.09 8.10 29.13
N ASP A 526 24.29 7.56 29.00
CA ASP A 526 24.83 7.05 27.76
C ASP A 526 24.96 5.54 27.87
N TYR A 527 24.20 4.80 27.07
CA TYR A 527 24.02 3.36 27.23
C TYR A 527 24.98 2.52 26.38
N HIS A 528 25.61 3.10 25.38
CA HIS A 528 26.50 2.32 24.51
C HIS A 528 27.86 2.06 25.14
N ASN A 529 28.46 0.92 24.80
CA ASN A 529 29.86 0.59 25.10
C ASN A 529 30.63 0.78 23.81
N TYR A 530 31.47 1.81 23.79
CA TYR A 530 32.16 2.28 22.62
C TYR A 530 33.54 1.71 22.48
N PHE A 531 33.95 1.45 21.24
CA PHE A 531 35.29 1.17 20.85
C PHE A 531 35.58 1.81 19.48
N GLN A 532 36.84 2.10 19.20
CA GLN A 532 37.24 2.52 17.87
C GLN A 532 37.40 1.31 16.99
N ALA A 533 36.83 1.37 15.78
CA ALA A 533 37.05 0.41 14.72
C ALA A 533 37.62 1.11 13.48
N GLU A 534 38.75 0.62 13.00
CA GLU A 534 39.43 1.12 11.80
C GLU A 534 39.80 -0.06 10.92
N GLY A 535 39.32 -0.09 9.68
CA GLY A 535 39.59 -1.24 8.81
C GLY A 535 38.79 -1.24 7.55
N TRP A 536 38.62 -2.43 7.00
CA TRP A 536 37.87 -2.65 5.79
C TRP A 536 37.14 -4.00 5.83
N LYS A 537 36.10 -4.08 4.99
CA LYS A 537 35.27 -5.28 4.81
C LYS A 537 35.04 -5.49 3.31
N PHE A 538 35.30 -6.69 2.83
CA PHE A 538 34.91 -7.13 1.50
C PHE A 538 33.85 -8.21 1.63
N ALA A 539 32.78 -8.16 0.81
CA ALA A 539 31.74 -9.15 0.87
C ALA A 539 31.13 -9.46 -0.50
N PHE A 540 30.81 -10.72 -0.69
CA PHE A 540 29.89 -11.19 -1.72
C PHE A 540 28.46 -11.00 -1.20
N VAL A 541 27.57 -10.44 -2.05
CA VAL A 541 26.17 -10.17 -1.74
C VAL A 541 25.27 -10.91 -2.74
N HIS A 542 24.32 -11.68 -2.23
CA HIS A 542 23.30 -12.34 -3.02
C HIS A 542 21.92 -11.94 -2.54
N GLN A 543 21.17 -11.25 -3.41
CA GLN A 543 19.84 -10.72 -3.13
C GLN A 543 18.83 -11.16 -4.18
N PRO A 544 18.38 -12.43 -4.17
CA PRO A 544 17.46 -12.96 -5.19
C PRO A 544 16.07 -12.32 -5.15
N LYS A 545 15.69 -11.71 -4.02
CA LYS A 545 14.45 -10.97 -3.82
C LYS A 545 14.71 -9.74 -2.97
N SER A 546 13.88 -8.71 -3.11
CA SER A 546 14.00 -7.46 -2.33
C SER A 546 13.91 -7.65 -0.81
N ASN A 547 13.32 -8.76 -0.35
CA ASN A 547 13.14 -9.11 1.05
C ASN A 547 13.99 -10.28 1.51
N PHE A 548 15.02 -10.65 0.75
CA PHE A 548 15.93 -11.73 1.12
C PHE A 548 17.35 -11.43 0.61
N PHE A 549 18.31 -11.36 1.52
CA PHE A 549 19.72 -11.26 1.15
C PHE A 549 20.61 -12.16 2.00
N ILE A 550 21.74 -12.53 1.43
CA ILE A 550 22.82 -13.23 2.07
C ILE A 550 24.11 -12.46 1.77
N LEU A 551 24.98 -12.33 2.76
CA LEU A 551 26.29 -11.73 2.66
C LEU A 551 27.33 -12.68 3.21
N LEU A 552 28.36 -12.97 2.43
CA LEU A 552 29.55 -13.68 2.86
C LEU A 552 30.75 -12.75 2.70
N GLY A 553 31.37 -12.38 3.80
CA GLY A 553 32.42 -11.37 3.80
C GLY A 553 33.64 -11.73 4.61
N TYR A 554 34.71 -11.03 4.30
CA TYR A 554 35.92 -10.98 5.11
C TYR A 554 36.06 -9.58 5.69
N ARG A 555 36.32 -9.49 7.01
CA ARG A 555 36.53 -8.25 7.75
C ARG A 555 37.93 -8.22 8.28
N SER A 556 38.64 -7.11 8.12
CA SER A 556 39.94 -6.85 8.73
C SER A 556 39.86 -5.48 9.40
N GLN A 557 39.94 -5.45 10.72
CA GLN A 557 39.85 -4.18 11.47
C GLN A 557 40.71 -4.20 12.72
N THR A 558 41.24 -3.04 13.07
CA THR A 558 41.89 -2.77 14.36
C THR A 558 40.84 -2.21 15.31
N GLU A 559 40.77 -2.79 16.51
CA GLU A 559 39.86 -2.38 17.58
C GLU A 559 40.64 -1.78 18.74
N ARG A 560 40.24 -0.62 19.23
CA ARG A 560 40.94 0.06 20.32
C ARG A 560 39.93 0.54 21.36
N THR A 561 40.35 0.44 22.63
CA THR A 561 39.60 0.97 23.78
C THR A 561 39.42 2.47 23.67
N MET A 562 38.24 2.93 24.04
CA MET A 562 37.91 4.36 24.13
C MET A 562 37.61 4.74 25.58
N SER A 563 38.08 5.90 25.98
CA SER A 563 37.75 6.51 27.29
C SER A 563 36.74 7.65 27.15
N ASN A 564 36.08 7.98 28.26
CA ASN A 564 35.23 9.18 28.31
C ASN A 564 36.11 10.43 28.03
N ARG A 565 35.59 11.31 27.18
CA ARG A 565 36.24 12.59 26.79
C ARG A 565 35.46 13.79 27.27
N THR A 566 34.21 13.64 27.62
CA THR A 566 33.37 14.73 28.13
C THR A 566 32.48 14.26 29.28
N ASN A 567 32.17 15.21 30.16
CA ASN A 567 31.12 15.05 31.18
C ASN A 567 30.01 16.10 31.01
N PHE A 568 29.89 16.68 29.82
CA PHE A 568 28.90 17.69 29.52
C PHE A 568 27.50 17.06 29.43
N SER A 569 26.50 17.79 29.95
CA SER A 569 25.09 17.55 29.73
C SER A 569 24.31 18.84 29.96
N TRP A 570 23.14 19.00 29.39
CA TRP A 570 22.29 20.16 29.62
C TRP A 570 21.75 20.19 31.05
N PHE A 571 21.37 19.03 31.56
CA PHE A 571 20.85 18.86 32.90
C PHE A 571 21.70 17.84 33.67
N ASN A 572 21.42 17.63 34.96
CA ASN A 572 22.12 16.68 35.82
C ASN A 572 23.65 16.89 35.89
N ARG A 573 24.11 18.15 36.01
CA ARG A 573 25.53 18.53 35.95
C ARG A 573 26.38 17.87 37.02
N SER A 574 25.82 17.60 38.20
CA SER A 574 26.50 16.90 39.32
C SER A 574 26.72 15.41 39.08
N LYS A 575 25.90 14.76 38.22
CA LYS A 575 26.10 13.36 37.86
C LYS A 575 27.33 13.21 36.97
N GLN A 576 28.02 12.08 37.11
CA GLN A 576 29.09 11.68 36.19
C GLN A 576 28.55 10.68 35.20
N PHE A 577 29.03 10.72 33.95
CA PHE A 577 28.79 9.60 33.02
C PHE A 577 29.45 8.33 33.56
N ARG A 578 28.79 7.19 33.37
CA ARG A 578 29.46 5.92 33.63
C ARG A 578 30.75 5.81 32.79
N LEU A 579 31.72 5.13 33.31
CA LEU A 579 32.95 4.83 32.54
C LEU A 579 32.64 3.97 31.31
N ASN A 580 33.33 4.26 30.23
CA ASN A 580 33.27 3.39 29.07
C ASN A 580 34.11 2.14 29.38
N PRO A 581 33.53 0.90 29.29
CA PRO A 581 34.29 -0.31 29.56
C PRO A 581 35.43 -0.42 28.57
N ALA A 582 36.60 -0.83 29.11
CA ALA A 582 37.74 -1.18 28.27
C ALA A 582 37.41 -2.45 27.49
N ILE A 583 37.95 -2.54 26.29
CA ILE A 583 37.95 -3.74 25.46
C ILE A 583 39.37 -4.31 25.43
N ARG A 584 39.52 -5.48 24.85
CA ARG A 584 40.85 -6.00 24.50
C ARG A 584 41.25 -5.43 23.13
N ASP A 585 42.23 -4.53 23.12
CA ASP A 585 42.79 -3.93 21.91
C ASP A 585 43.45 -5.00 21.04
N GLY A 586 43.26 -4.92 19.72
CA GLY A 586 43.90 -5.83 18.77
C GLY A 586 43.29 -5.77 17.37
N ASN A 587 43.79 -6.67 16.52
CA ASN A 587 43.33 -6.81 15.15
C ASN A 587 42.38 -7.97 15.05
N THR A 588 41.12 -7.69 14.66
CA THR A 588 40.13 -8.71 14.33
C THR A 588 40.15 -8.95 12.82
N ARG A 589 40.43 -10.20 12.45
CA ARG A 589 40.28 -10.69 11.08
C ARG A 589 39.30 -11.84 11.08
N SER A 590 38.15 -11.64 10.43
CA SER A 590 37.06 -12.60 10.56
C SER A 590 36.32 -12.83 9.23
N LEU A 591 35.81 -14.05 9.10
CA LEU A 591 34.79 -14.38 8.11
C LEU A 591 33.42 -14.10 8.71
N VAL A 592 32.58 -13.41 7.95
CA VAL A 592 31.22 -13.03 8.36
C VAL A 592 30.23 -13.58 7.35
N LEU A 593 29.32 -14.44 7.80
CA LEU A 593 28.16 -14.87 7.06
C LEU A 593 26.93 -14.22 7.72
N SER A 594 26.20 -13.41 6.99
CA SER A 594 24.94 -12.84 7.48
C SER A 594 23.83 -12.99 6.46
N GLY A 595 22.61 -13.09 6.94
CA GLY A 595 21.43 -13.20 6.10
C GLY A 595 20.22 -12.59 6.77
N GLU A 596 19.31 -12.06 5.95
CA GLU A 596 18.04 -11.51 6.41
C GLU A 596 16.92 -11.90 5.44
N TYR A 597 15.79 -12.31 6.01
CA TYR A 597 14.58 -12.65 5.29
C TYR A 597 13.39 -11.88 5.87
N GLY A 598 12.56 -11.35 4.99
CA GLY A 598 11.39 -10.55 5.37
C GLY A 598 11.70 -9.06 5.40
N LEU A 599 10.65 -8.26 5.48
CA LEU A 599 10.74 -6.80 5.60
C LEU A 599 10.61 -6.43 7.07
N ARG A 600 11.52 -5.60 7.55
CA ARG A 600 11.42 -4.93 8.83
C ARG A 600 11.53 -3.43 8.62
N LEU A 601 10.51 -2.72 9.04
CA LEU A 601 10.52 -1.26 9.15
C LEU A 601 10.45 -0.89 10.64
N PRO A 602 11.57 -0.85 11.33
CA PRO A 602 11.60 -0.78 12.79
C PRO A 602 10.95 0.49 13.32
N PHE A 603 11.02 1.58 12.57
CA PHE A 603 10.43 2.86 12.98
C PHE A 603 8.90 2.85 13.01
N ILE A 604 8.27 2.10 12.15
CA ILE A 604 6.80 1.98 12.08
C ILE A 604 6.29 0.65 12.60
N GLY A 605 7.18 -0.18 13.16
CA GLY A 605 6.81 -1.48 13.72
C GLY A 605 6.28 -2.49 12.70
N LEU A 606 6.50 -2.25 11.41
CA LEU A 606 6.05 -3.16 10.36
C LEU A 606 7.03 -4.31 10.19
N PHE A 607 6.48 -5.51 10.24
CA PHE A 607 7.18 -6.74 9.90
C PHE A 607 6.42 -7.50 8.83
N SER A 608 7.16 -8.18 7.97
CA SER A 608 6.60 -9.33 7.26
C SER A 608 6.03 -10.32 8.28
N PRO A 609 5.05 -11.15 7.90
CA PRO A 609 4.53 -12.20 8.79
C PRO A 609 5.64 -13.06 9.41
N ILE A 610 6.75 -13.21 8.70
CA ILE A 610 7.98 -13.83 9.18
C ILE A 610 9.13 -12.88 8.82
N TRP A 611 9.92 -12.54 9.82
CA TRP A 611 11.20 -11.87 9.66
C TRP A 611 12.27 -12.61 10.43
N PHE A 612 13.43 -12.77 9.82
CA PHE A 612 14.57 -13.45 10.39
C PHE A 612 15.86 -12.73 9.98
N LYS A 613 16.78 -12.59 10.92
CA LYS A 613 18.16 -12.15 10.66
C LYS A 613 19.12 -13.01 11.45
N GLY A 614 20.21 -13.42 10.81
CA GLY A 614 21.26 -14.20 11.43
C GLY A 614 22.64 -13.73 11.00
N GLU A 615 23.61 -13.93 11.88
CA GLU A 615 25.01 -13.62 11.62
C GLU A 615 25.94 -14.67 12.29
N ILE A 616 26.91 -15.10 11.56
CA ILE A 616 28.04 -15.92 12.04
C ILE A 616 29.31 -15.13 11.76
N GLU A 617 30.06 -14.82 12.80
CA GLU A 617 31.42 -14.24 12.69
C GLU A 617 32.42 -15.21 13.25
N HIS A 618 33.38 -15.67 12.41
CA HIS A 618 34.46 -16.54 12.82
C HIS A 618 35.80 -15.82 12.67
N SER A 619 36.56 -15.78 13.77
CA SER A 619 37.86 -15.12 13.86
C SER A 619 38.88 -16.13 14.42
N SER A 620 40.06 -16.24 13.80
CA SER A 620 41.07 -17.21 14.19
C SER A 620 42.49 -16.79 13.75
N SER A 621 43.50 -17.34 14.40
CA SER A 621 44.90 -17.08 14.07
C SER A 621 45.28 -17.41 12.62
N PRO A 622 44.72 -18.46 11.97
CA PRO A 622 44.98 -18.70 10.54
C PRO A 622 44.49 -17.60 9.62
N LEU A 623 43.49 -16.81 10.05
CA LEU A 623 43.05 -15.63 9.34
C LEU A 623 43.94 -14.42 9.62
N GLY A 624 44.94 -14.54 10.52
CA GLY A 624 45.79 -13.48 10.95
C GLY A 624 45.20 -12.60 12.04
N SER A 625 44.17 -13.04 12.77
CA SER A 625 43.55 -12.33 13.87
C SER A 625 44.34 -12.52 15.19
N ASP A 626 44.23 -11.47 16.05
CA ASP A 626 44.72 -11.53 17.43
C ASP A 626 43.72 -12.22 18.36
N PHE A 627 42.52 -12.58 17.85
CA PHE A 627 41.45 -13.18 18.63
C PHE A 627 40.91 -14.46 18.01
N GLU A 628 40.62 -15.45 18.86
CA GLU A 628 40.04 -16.74 18.47
C GLU A 628 38.63 -16.91 19.04
N PHE A 629 37.60 -16.61 18.21
CA PHE A 629 36.23 -16.77 18.58
C PHE A 629 35.34 -17.13 17.40
N THR A 630 34.16 -17.69 17.71
CA THR A 630 33.02 -17.80 16.80
C THR A 630 31.82 -17.21 17.48
N ARG A 631 31.26 -16.15 16.90
CA ARG A 631 30.01 -15.50 17.35
C ARG A 631 28.87 -15.97 16.47
N LEU A 632 27.89 -16.60 17.08
CA LEU A 632 26.64 -16.99 16.44
C LEU A 632 25.54 -16.07 16.98
N TRP A 633 24.71 -15.54 16.11
CA TRP A 633 23.60 -14.72 16.51
C TRP A 633 22.44 -14.85 15.55
N ALA A 634 21.23 -14.94 16.08
CA ALA A 634 20.01 -14.97 15.31
C ALA A 634 18.88 -14.25 16.04
N VAL A 635 18.03 -13.59 15.26
CA VAL A 635 16.83 -12.94 15.75
C VAL A 635 15.69 -13.18 14.78
N SER A 636 14.48 -13.37 15.28
CA SER A 636 13.29 -13.63 14.49
C SER A 636 12.07 -12.90 15.04
N ALA A 637 11.17 -12.52 14.16
CA ALA A 637 9.85 -12.07 14.50
C ALA A 637 8.81 -12.85 13.69
N PHE A 638 7.78 -13.33 14.35
CA PHE A 638 6.65 -14.01 13.77
C PHE A 638 5.38 -13.29 14.15
N ARG A 639 4.62 -12.83 13.15
CA ARG A 639 3.33 -12.17 13.34
C ARG A 639 2.22 -12.95 12.64
N LYS A 640 1.15 -13.25 13.38
CA LYS A 640 -0.03 -13.94 12.88
C LYS A 640 -1.29 -13.24 13.35
N ASN A 641 -2.18 -12.91 12.42
CA ASN A 641 -3.53 -12.47 12.79
C ASN A 641 -4.27 -13.61 13.51
N THR A 642 -4.95 -13.28 14.60
CA THR A 642 -5.60 -14.29 15.46
C THR A 642 -7.08 -14.42 15.18
N PHE A 643 -7.83 -13.33 15.14
CA PHE A 643 -9.25 -13.31 14.81
C PHE A 643 -9.56 -12.07 13.95
N PHE A 644 -10.68 -12.09 13.25
CA PHE A 644 -11.05 -11.04 12.28
C PHE A 644 -9.95 -10.74 11.26
N GLY A 645 -9.29 -11.79 10.75
CA GLY A 645 -8.11 -11.69 9.87
C GLY A 645 -8.38 -10.99 8.53
N ASP A 646 -9.63 -10.76 8.19
CA ASP A 646 -10.05 -10.03 6.99
C ASP A 646 -9.94 -8.49 7.16
N ARG A 647 -9.81 -8.00 8.41
CA ARG A 647 -9.54 -6.57 8.69
C ARG A 647 -8.07 -6.24 8.40
N LEU A 648 -7.81 -5.04 7.91
CA LEU A 648 -6.44 -4.52 7.80
C LEU A 648 -5.76 -4.41 9.17
N LEU A 649 -6.48 -3.92 10.18
CA LEU A 649 -6.05 -3.83 11.58
C LEU A 649 -6.64 -4.99 12.40
N ALA A 650 -6.37 -6.22 11.97
CA ALA A 650 -6.79 -7.40 12.71
C ALA A 650 -5.96 -7.57 13.99
N PRO A 651 -6.57 -8.09 15.08
CA PRO A 651 -5.81 -8.57 16.22
C PRO A 651 -4.73 -9.56 15.84
N TYR A 652 -3.58 -9.47 16.50
CA TYR A 652 -2.45 -10.32 16.12
C TYR A 652 -1.65 -10.79 17.32
N LEU A 653 -1.00 -11.92 17.15
CA LEU A 653 0.08 -12.43 18.00
C LEU A 653 1.41 -12.08 17.34
N LEU A 654 2.30 -11.46 18.10
CA LEU A 654 3.68 -11.21 17.72
C LEU A 654 4.60 -11.98 18.67
N ILE A 655 5.49 -12.78 18.12
CA ILE A 655 6.54 -13.49 18.85
C ILE A 655 7.86 -12.96 18.31
N TYR A 656 8.72 -12.51 19.23
CA TYR A 656 10.06 -12.05 18.93
C TYR A 656 11.04 -12.86 19.75
N ALA A 657 12.03 -13.47 19.11
CA ALA A 657 13.03 -14.31 19.77
C ALA A 657 14.44 -13.93 19.29
N GLU A 658 15.37 -13.89 20.22
CA GLU A 658 16.79 -13.68 19.96
C GLU A 658 17.59 -14.77 20.65
N ALA A 659 18.60 -15.27 19.96
CA ALA A 659 19.57 -16.23 20.51
C ALA A 659 20.98 -15.87 20.04
N GLY A 660 21.95 -15.99 20.95
CA GLY A 660 23.33 -15.72 20.64
C GLY A 660 24.29 -16.57 21.47
N ALA A 661 25.43 -16.91 20.86
CA ALA A 661 26.51 -17.65 21.52
C ALA A 661 27.88 -17.12 21.05
N LEU A 662 28.75 -16.85 22.01
CA LEU A 662 30.16 -16.55 21.78
C LEU A 662 31.02 -17.77 22.22
N LEU A 663 31.54 -18.45 21.25
CA LEU A 663 32.34 -19.66 21.40
C LEU A 663 33.82 -19.35 21.13
N GLY A 664 34.74 -20.16 21.65
CA GLY A 664 36.18 -20.01 21.40
C GLY A 664 36.96 -19.71 22.67
N ALA A 665 38.27 -19.61 22.49
CA ALA A 665 39.24 -19.42 23.59
C ALA A 665 39.18 -18.00 24.14
N ASP A 666 38.97 -17.02 23.25
CA ASP A 666 38.92 -15.60 23.61
C ASP A 666 37.52 -15.14 23.96
N LYS A 667 37.31 -14.69 25.18
CA LYS A 667 36.08 -14.01 25.63
C LYS A 667 36.19 -12.52 25.35
N VAL A 668 35.92 -12.14 24.12
CA VAL A 668 36.09 -10.78 23.63
C VAL A 668 34.88 -9.90 24.06
N PRO A 669 35.01 -8.96 25.04
CA PRO A 669 33.89 -8.24 25.62
C PRO A 669 33.09 -7.43 24.60
N GLN A 670 33.73 -6.90 23.57
CA GLN A 670 33.05 -6.18 22.48
C GLN A 670 32.19 -7.07 21.60
N ARG A 671 32.19 -8.39 21.80
CA ARG A 671 31.32 -9.36 21.11
C ARG A 671 30.23 -9.95 22.00
N PHE A 672 30.19 -9.55 23.28
CA PHE A 672 29.17 -10.02 24.21
C PHE A 672 27.78 -9.55 23.76
N PHE A 673 26.80 -10.30 24.15
CA PHE A 673 25.41 -9.97 23.99
C PHE A 673 24.87 -9.20 25.19
N SER A 674 23.83 -8.42 25.01
CA SER A 674 23.18 -7.69 26.10
C SER A 674 21.67 -7.64 25.93
N THR A 675 20.95 -7.60 27.04
CA THR A 675 19.50 -7.36 27.00
C THR A 675 19.21 -5.93 26.56
N GLU A 676 18.23 -5.80 25.66
CA GLU A 676 17.74 -4.49 25.21
C GLU A 676 16.55 -4.04 26.05
N SER A 677 16.50 -2.75 26.31
CA SER A 677 15.47 -2.08 27.11
C SER A 677 15.19 -0.68 26.55
N PRO A 678 14.10 -0.01 26.94
CA PRO A 678 13.78 1.31 26.41
C PRO A 678 14.88 2.35 26.66
N ILE A 679 15.09 3.23 25.68
CA ILE A 679 15.88 4.44 25.84
C ILE A 679 14.94 5.61 25.83
N ALA A 680 14.87 6.36 26.93
CA ALA A 680 13.94 7.47 27.07
C ALA A 680 12.51 7.08 26.67
N TYR A 681 11.99 7.63 25.58
CA TYR A 681 10.64 7.37 25.08
C TYR A 681 10.60 6.36 23.91
N PHE A 682 11.71 5.71 23.64
CA PHE A 682 11.83 4.76 22.53
C PHE A 682 12.05 3.35 23.09
N ALA A 683 11.19 2.43 22.70
CA ALA A 683 11.37 1.02 22.92
C ALA A 683 11.41 0.29 21.58
N GLU A 684 12.43 -0.50 21.39
CA GLU A 684 12.48 -1.42 20.25
C GLU A 684 11.63 -2.65 20.50
N GLN A 685 11.17 -3.26 19.43
CA GLN A 685 10.50 -4.55 19.56
C GLN A 685 11.50 -5.58 20.04
N GLY A 686 11.07 -6.44 20.98
CA GLY A 686 11.96 -7.35 21.67
C GLY A 686 12.61 -6.77 22.93
N ALA A 687 12.49 -5.46 23.18
CA ALA A 687 13.00 -4.85 24.42
C ALA A 687 12.23 -5.36 25.66
N LEU A 688 12.97 -5.60 26.73
CA LEU A 688 12.43 -5.90 28.05
C LEU A 688 12.20 -4.61 28.82
N LEU A 689 10.94 -4.26 29.05
CA LEU A 689 10.53 -2.94 29.52
C LEU A 689 10.83 -2.72 31.01
N GLY A 690 10.88 -3.79 31.78
CA GLY A 690 11.15 -3.73 33.21
C GLY A 690 12.62 -3.73 33.59
N LEU A 691 13.53 -4.02 32.66
CA LEU A 691 14.98 -3.95 32.87
C LEU A 691 15.57 -2.57 32.60
N ASN A 692 16.69 -2.28 33.21
CA ASN A 692 17.55 -1.21 32.74
C ASN A 692 18.29 -1.66 31.47
N ARG A 693 18.70 -0.71 30.67
CA ARG A 693 19.37 -1.03 29.42
C ARG A 693 20.73 -1.70 29.68
N LYS A 694 20.99 -2.77 28.93
CA LYS A 694 22.21 -3.60 29.07
C LYS A 694 22.45 -4.06 30.50
N GLU A 695 21.39 -4.31 31.23
CA GLU A 695 21.50 -4.78 32.62
C GLU A 695 22.13 -6.16 32.69
N PHE A 696 21.80 -7.04 31.73
CA PHE A 696 22.43 -8.35 31.61
C PHE A 696 23.34 -8.33 30.39
N ILE A 697 24.60 -8.75 30.58
CA ILE A 697 25.63 -8.82 29.53
C ILE A 697 26.35 -10.17 29.68
N GLY A 698 26.60 -10.86 28.57
CA GLY A 698 27.31 -12.15 28.63
C GLY A 698 27.65 -12.77 27.28
N GLU A 699 28.23 -13.95 27.35
CA GLU A 699 28.69 -14.72 26.19
C GLU A 699 27.51 -15.42 25.46
N TYR A 700 26.44 -15.71 26.19
CA TYR A 700 25.26 -16.37 25.64
C TYR A 700 24.02 -15.57 26.01
N ILE A 701 23.07 -15.50 25.08
CA ILE A 701 21.80 -14.86 25.28
C ILE A 701 20.68 -15.68 24.69
N LEU A 702 19.55 -15.70 25.38
CA LEU A 702 18.27 -16.16 24.89
C LEU A 702 17.20 -15.20 25.36
N THR A 703 16.45 -14.58 24.45
CA THR A 703 15.30 -13.76 24.78
C THR A 703 14.07 -14.21 24.02
N LEU A 704 12.92 -14.06 24.65
CA LEU A 704 11.63 -14.33 24.05
C LEU A 704 10.66 -13.23 24.49
N ASN A 705 10.01 -12.58 23.53
CA ASN A 705 8.93 -11.65 23.78
C ASN A 705 7.69 -12.10 23.01
N VAL A 706 6.57 -12.11 23.69
CA VAL A 706 5.27 -12.46 23.14
C VAL A 706 4.31 -11.32 23.41
N GLU A 707 3.66 -10.82 22.41
CA GLU A 707 2.64 -9.79 22.52
C GLU A 707 1.39 -10.21 21.76
N HIS A 708 0.25 -10.17 22.43
CA HIS A 708 -1.04 -10.25 21.79
C HIS A 708 -1.68 -8.87 21.78
N ASN A 709 -1.81 -8.31 20.59
CA ASN A 709 -2.45 -7.02 20.37
C ASN A 709 -3.89 -7.26 19.89
N PHE A 710 -4.84 -6.88 20.72
CA PHE A 710 -6.27 -7.01 20.44
C PHE A 710 -6.79 -5.90 19.52
N GLN A 711 -5.94 -4.92 19.19
CA GLN A 711 -6.34 -3.72 18.48
C GLN A 711 -7.48 -2.99 19.20
N SER A 712 -8.42 -2.41 18.45
CA SER A 712 -9.58 -1.71 19.00
C SER A 712 -10.74 -2.62 19.39
N VAL A 713 -10.66 -3.92 19.15
CA VAL A 713 -11.78 -4.87 19.33
C VAL A 713 -12.39 -4.84 20.73
N PRO A 714 -11.62 -4.82 21.85
CA PRO A 714 -12.20 -4.75 23.19
C PRO A 714 -13.05 -3.48 23.42
N PHE A 715 -12.62 -2.36 22.88
CA PHE A 715 -13.34 -1.09 22.96
C PHE A 715 -14.63 -1.10 22.13
N GLU A 716 -14.56 -1.66 20.94
CA GLU A 716 -15.73 -1.87 20.08
C GLU A 716 -16.76 -2.81 20.76
N ALA A 717 -16.28 -3.84 21.47
CA ALA A 717 -17.15 -4.79 22.16
C ALA A 717 -18.02 -4.14 23.24
N ILE A 718 -17.44 -3.21 24.00
CA ILE A 718 -18.16 -2.46 25.05
C ILE A 718 -18.86 -1.22 24.51
N GLY A 719 -18.89 -0.99 23.19
CA GLY A 719 -19.56 0.16 22.57
C GLY A 719 -18.75 1.46 22.61
N PHE A 720 -17.49 1.44 23.04
CA PHE A 720 -16.63 2.62 23.05
C PHE A 720 -16.01 2.87 21.67
N ASN A 721 -16.88 3.20 20.71
CA ASN A 721 -16.50 3.35 19.29
C ASN A 721 -15.48 4.46 19.06
N TRP A 722 -15.50 5.51 19.89
CA TRP A 722 -14.50 6.58 19.84
C TRP A 722 -13.06 6.03 19.90
N ALA A 723 -12.80 5.05 20.77
CA ALA A 723 -11.48 4.44 20.87
C ALA A 723 -11.07 3.74 19.56
N ALA A 724 -12.02 3.11 18.89
CA ALA A 724 -11.79 2.45 17.60
C ALA A 724 -11.54 3.46 16.47
N GLU A 725 -12.30 4.56 16.43
CA GLU A 725 -12.13 5.64 15.46
C GLU A 725 -10.77 6.33 15.63
N HIS A 726 -10.29 6.41 16.86
CA HIS A 726 -9.01 7.02 17.22
C HIS A 726 -7.87 6.01 17.31
N THR A 727 -8.05 4.80 16.76
CA THR A 727 -7.02 3.76 16.64
C THR A 727 -6.39 3.32 17.96
N LEU A 728 -7.11 3.47 19.10
CA LEU A 728 -6.66 2.95 20.36
C LEU A 728 -6.57 1.42 20.31
N GLN A 729 -5.52 0.88 20.90
CA GLN A 729 -5.24 -0.54 20.91
C GLN A 729 -5.05 -1.01 22.35
N LEU A 730 -5.62 -2.17 22.67
CA LEU A 730 -5.29 -2.89 23.89
C LEU A 730 -4.35 -4.04 23.57
N PHE A 731 -3.29 -4.19 24.35
CA PHE A 731 -2.39 -5.34 24.20
C PHE A 731 -1.94 -5.88 25.55
N VAL A 732 -1.58 -7.16 25.54
CA VAL A 732 -0.86 -7.83 26.63
C VAL A 732 0.45 -8.34 26.11
N ARG A 733 1.47 -8.33 26.94
CA ARG A 733 2.79 -8.80 26.58
C ARG A 733 3.43 -9.61 27.71
N SER A 734 4.35 -10.50 27.34
CA SER A 734 5.23 -11.20 28.26
C SER A 734 6.62 -11.28 27.65
N GLY A 735 7.64 -11.15 28.47
CA GLY A 735 9.04 -11.21 28.08
C GLY A 735 9.84 -12.12 28.99
N ALA A 736 10.84 -12.77 28.43
CA ALA A 736 11.80 -13.58 29.16
C ALA A 736 13.19 -13.34 28.61
N ALA A 737 14.19 -13.31 29.49
CA ALA A 737 15.61 -13.32 29.12
C ALA A 737 16.41 -14.25 30.00
N ARG A 738 17.40 -14.89 29.37
CA ARG A 738 18.45 -15.62 30.06
C ARG A 738 19.79 -15.29 29.40
N VAL A 739 20.71 -14.79 30.21
CA VAL A 739 22.04 -14.38 29.75
C VAL A 739 23.06 -15.07 30.65
N TRP A 740 24.12 -15.58 30.07
CA TRP A 740 25.18 -16.24 30.84
C TRP A 740 26.47 -15.43 30.76
N LEU A 741 27.04 -15.13 31.90
CA LEU A 741 28.34 -14.49 32.04
C LEU A 741 29.25 -15.42 32.86
N ASN A 742 30.37 -15.84 32.28
CA ASN A 742 31.29 -16.79 32.91
C ASN A 742 30.59 -18.07 33.41
N GLY A 743 29.65 -18.59 32.65
CA GLY A 743 28.87 -19.77 33.00
C GLY A 743 27.73 -19.54 33.99
N VAL A 744 27.61 -18.35 34.59
CA VAL A 744 26.55 -18.01 35.53
C VAL A 744 25.34 -17.45 34.82
N PRO A 745 24.15 -18.08 34.93
CA PRO A 745 22.94 -17.59 34.30
C PRO A 745 22.33 -16.43 35.08
N GLN A 746 21.94 -15.39 34.37
CA GLN A 746 21.07 -14.32 34.85
C GLN A 746 19.71 -14.47 34.19
N GLN A 747 18.63 -14.45 34.94
CA GLN A 747 17.28 -14.71 34.43
C GLN A 747 16.33 -13.57 34.79
N TYR A 748 15.44 -13.27 33.86
CA TYR A 748 14.41 -12.27 34.06
C TYR A 748 13.14 -12.63 33.29
N TYR A 749 12.00 -12.34 33.91
CA TYR A 749 10.68 -12.49 33.31
C TYR A 749 9.89 -11.23 33.54
N GLU A 750 9.01 -10.90 32.61
CA GLU A 750 8.07 -9.79 32.74
C GLU A 750 6.73 -10.11 32.09
N THR A 751 5.69 -9.50 32.64
CA THR A 751 4.37 -9.47 32.00
C THR A 751 3.81 -8.06 32.10
N GLY A 752 2.96 -7.69 31.15
CA GLY A 752 2.42 -6.34 31.13
C GLY A 752 1.16 -6.22 30.31
N ILE A 753 0.47 -5.13 30.56
CA ILE A 753 -0.70 -4.69 29.81
C ILE A 753 -0.49 -3.26 29.35
N GLY A 754 -0.96 -2.92 28.16
CA GLY A 754 -0.75 -1.58 27.65
C GLY A 754 -1.82 -1.10 26.68
N LEU A 755 -1.78 0.21 26.48
CA LEU A 755 -2.57 0.94 25.49
C LEU A 755 -1.65 1.50 24.43
N GLY A 756 -1.93 1.17 23.18
CA GLY A 756 -1.28 1.71 22.00
C GLY A 756 -2.20 2.67 21.24
N GLY A 757 -1.64 3.37 20.26
CA GLY A 757 -2.40 4.30 19.45
C GLY A 757 -2.88 5.57 20.16
N VAL A 758 -2.37 5.83 21.35
CA VAL A 758 -2.69 7.05 22.11
C VAL A 758 -2.22 8.25 21.31
N LEU A 759 -3.14 9.14 20.96
CA LEU A 759 -2.88 10.23 20.00
C LEU A 759 -2.25 9.76 18.68
N GLY A 760 -2.53 8.50 18.27
CA GLY A 760 -2.01 7.92 17.05
C GLY A 760 -0.50 7.62 17.04
N LEU A 761 0.26 7.98 18.07
CA LEU A 761 1.72 7.90 18.09
C LEU A 761 2.27 7.22 19.34
N PHE A 762 1.56 7.30 20.45
CA PHE A 762 2.11 6.91 21.74
C PHE A 762 1.61 5.56 22.20
N ARG A 763 2.42 4.98 23.08
CA ARG A 763 2.17 3.69 23.69
C ARG A 763 2.50 3.77 25.17
N GLY A 764 1.57 3.36 26.05
CA GLY A 764 1.78 3.24 27.49
C GLY A 764 1.66 1.79 27.89
N THR A 765 2.64 1.28 28.65
CA THR A 765 2.67 -0.11 29.11
C THR A 765 2.97 -0.15 30.60
N LEU A 766 2.15 -0.83 31.35
CA LEU A 766 2.40 -1.19 32.74
C LEU A 766 3.00 -2.60 32.77
N VAL A 767 4.20 -2.74 33.35
CA VAL A 767 4.98 -3.97 33.34
C VAL A 767 5.34 -4.38 34.75
N TRP A 768 5.18 -5.65 35.05
CA TRP A 768 5.65 -6.32 36.28
C TRP A 768 6.84 -7.21 35.94
N GLY A 769 7.97 -6.96 36.59
CA GLY A 769 9.21 -7.73 36.43
C GLY A 769 9.40 -8.74 37.54
N PHE A 770 10.04 -9.87 37.20
CA PHE A 770 10.29 -10.98 38.12
C PHE A 770 11.73 -11.49 37.96
N ARG A 771 12.39 -11.73 39.11
CA ARG A 771 13.70 -12.40 39.16
C ARG A 771 13.59 -13.58 40.11
N GLU A 772 14.11 -14.71 39.74
CA GLU A 772 14.05 -15.95 40.53
C GLU A 772 12.63 -16.27 41.01
N GLY A 773 11.63 -15.92 40.23
CA GLY A 773 10.21 -16.12 40.56
C GLY A 773 9.59 -15.07 41.50
N LEU A 774 10.36 -14.13 42.03
CA LEU A 774 9.89 -13.08 42.93
C LEU A 774 9.64 -11.77 42.15
N PRO A 775 8.55 -11.03 42.43
CA PRO A 775 8.31 -9.73 41.86
C PRO A 775 9.40 -8.73 42.29
N THR A 776 10.01 -8.05 41.34
CA THR A 776 11.11 -7.12 41.62
C THR A 776 10.72 -5.68 41.45
N ASN A 777 9.92 -5.39 40.44
CA ASN A 777 9.55 -4.01 40.12
C ASN A 777 8.24 -3.96 39.34
N MET A 778 7.56 -2.83 39.45
CA MET A 778 6.48 -2.42 38.56
C MET A 778 6.89 -1.13 37.92
N ARG A 779 6.79 -1.05 36.61
CA ARG A 779 7.16 0.15 35.83
C ARG A 779 6.04 0.52 34.88
N PHE A 780 5.79 1.81 34.80
CA PHE A 780 5.00 2.38 33.70
C PHE A 780 5.96 2.96 32.67
N ILE A 781 5.91 2.41 31.46
CA ILE A 781 6.73 2.86 30.33
C ILE A 781 5.80 3.56 29.34
N PHE A 782 6.11 4.80 29.06
CA PHE A 782 5.45 5.60 28.04
C PHE A 782 6.44 5.88 26.93
N GLY A 783 6.03 5.69 25.68
CA GLY A 783 6.92 5.83 24.54
C GLY A 783 6.19 6.10 23.24
N ILE A 784 6.98 6.38 22.21
CA ILE A 784 6.50 6.51 20.85
C ILE A 784 6.41 5.11 20.27
N GLY A 785 5.20 4.67 19.98
CA GLY A 785 4.91 3.44 19.28
C GLY A 785 4.03 3.76 18.10
N LEU A 786 4.49 3.48 16.90
CA LEU A 786 3.66 3.62 15.72
C LEU A 786 2.71 2.43 15.61
N LEU A 787 1.53 2.73 15.13
CA LEU A 787 0.38 1.86 15.01
C LEU A 787 0.59 0.77 13.94
N PHE A 788 1.14 -0.37 14.26
CA PHE A 788 0.89 -1.58 13.44
C PHE A 788 1.10 -2.85 14.25
#